data_54356db12255742cb91261d3bdcee9de
#
_entry.id   54356db12255742cb91261d3bdcee9de
#
_cell.length_a   1.000
_cell.length_b   1.000
_cell.length_c   1.000
_cell.angle_alpha   90.00
_cell.angle_beta   90.00
_cell.angle_gamma   90.00
#
_symmetry.space_group_name_H-M   'P 1'
#
loop_
_entity.id
_entity.type
_entity.pdbx_description
1 polymer ?
#
loop_
_entity_poly.entity_id
_entity_poly.type
_entity_poly.pdbx_seq_one_letter_code
_entity_poly.pdbx_strand_id
1 'polypeptide(L)'
;MTTTPIAALQEHPAFRSLSQEGLAKVNQAAKLLRFRIGQTIADGATMPANVVLLLNGQARLLGREKGQLVTLAKMGPGSLVGLVSLLRGVACEDVSTSTEATGLAIPDQCIADLYRDEESFRTWCDQTLWPAELSAQIEAIQQRSAKSDGSLLRWLRPLAEQAKLLKRTDEARQGAAEKGFKVFALDAAKPTELGIAKSTNDPLPPGASPFALRVIAIPEALTEAIAGEGTTSALTPEIVEHTQEEFLSVEDAPDRPAASGLHQTGRPGSGRFRLVRGEGPLQETLACFQMMAAVLDLPFRRDAIEKVLRDVARRNQTPNMQTCGQLAAGLGLHVVAAKVPISECTRLKTPALLQWGEGFVLVIGSSSNGLLLASPREGEITVSPEQISERCPEGVEILLVDRSHNTPDQTFGFSWFLPALSRYRGVLVQVFVASFVVQLFGLANPLLIQVIIDKVISQRSLDTLQVLGVALVVVTLLEGVLGSLKTFLFAETTNRIDQRLGAEVIDHLLRLPLGYFDRRPVGELGTRIAELEKIRNFLTGQALTTILDALFSVIYIAVMALYSWVLTLVALAVLPIQVGLTLLGAPLFRRQFRQSAEENAKTQSHLVEVLTGIQTVKAQNVEMVSRWKWQELYSRYIARTYEKTITGTAVTQASQVLQKLSQLLVLWVGAAMVLQGELTLGQLIAFRIISGYVTQPLLRLSTIWQNIQELKVSFERLADIINTPLESNESDQAKIPLPPIDGQVKFDDVTFRFKPSSPPVLKNINLSIEANSFVGIVGQSGSGKSTLVKLLPRLYTPDSGRLLIDEYDIDKVELYSLRRQIGIVPQDPLLFSGTISENIALTQPDANSDDIVHAARMAHAHDFIMQLSSGYSTNVGERGSNLSGGQRQRIAIARTLLGKPKLLVMDEATSALDYDTERRVCNNLLESMDNSTVLFITHRLSSIRRADRILMMHDGALVESGTHQELIDLKGRYFALYRQQEAS
;
A
#
# COMPACT_ATOMS: atom_id res chain seq x y z
N MET A 1 -28.68 39.50 2.68
CA MET A 1 -28.42 40.16 3.98
C MET A 1 -27.10 39.61 4.46
N THR A 2 -26.04 40.44 4.48
CA THR A 2 -24.69 40.05 4.95
C THR A 2 -24.78 39.82 6.46
N THR A 3 -24.90 38.59 6.88
CA THR A 3 -24.78 38.22 8.28
C THR A 3 -23.36 38.50 8.76
N THR A 4 -23.19 39.46 9.63
CA THR A 4 -21.90 39.71 10.29
C THR A 4 -21.52 38.42 11.10
N PRO A 5 -20.25 38.06 11.22
CA PRO A 5 -19.79 36.85 12.00
C PRO A 5 -20.40 36.78 13.39
N ILE A 6 -20.71 37.92 13.98
CA ILE A 6 -21.37 38.05 15.29
C ILE A 6 -22.82 37.57 15.27
N ALA A 7 -23.58 37.82 14.20
CA ALA A 7 -24.99 37.39 14.10
C ALA A 7 -25.09 35.86 14.03
N ALA A 8 -24.17 35.20 13.29
CA ALA A 8 -24.11 33.73 13.19
C ALA A 8 -23.74 33.05 14.54
N LEU A 9 -22.87 33.67 15.37
CA LEU A 9 -22.64 33.19 16.74
C LEU A 9 -23.87 33.30 17.63
N GLN A 10 -24.61 34.38 17.52
CA GLN A 10 -25.83 34.60 18.33
C GLN A 10 -27.01 33.69 17.92
N GLU A 11 -27.03 33.22 16.71
CA GLU A 11 -28.06 32.26 16.23
C GLU A 11 -27.75 30.82 16.66
N HIS A 12 -26.47 30.47 16.88
CA HIS A 12 -26.07 29.11 17.25
C HIS A 12 -26.41 28.76 18.70
N PRO A 13 -27.04 27.62 19.01
CA PRO A 13 -27.47 27.23 20.35
C PRO A 13 -26.37 27.23 21.41
N ALA A 14 -25.11 26.89 21.06
CA ALA A 14 -23.98 26.89 21.96
C ALA A 14 -23.58 28.29 22.42
N PHE A 15 -23.74 29.31 21.58
CA PHE A 15 -23.24 30.66 21.83
C PHE A 15 -24.36 31.67 22.14
N ARG A 16 -25.61 31.30 21.85
CA ARG A 16 -26.79 32.19 22.05
C ARG A 16 -26.95 32.68 23.48
N SER A 17 -26.60 31.88 24.45
CA SER A 17 -26.82 32.16 25.88
C SER A 17 -25.57 32.57 26.62
N LEU A 18 -24.48 32.98 25.91
CA LEU A 18 -23.27 33.48 26.50
C LEU A 18 -23.46 34.87 27.13
N SER A 19 -22.65 35.17 28.14
CA SER A 19 -22.54 36.52 28.66
C SER A 19 -21.99 37.49 27.61
N GLN A 20 -22.21 38.81 27.80
CA GLN A 20 -21.60 39.82 26.89
C GLN A 20 -20.08 39.72 26.88
N GLU A 21 -19.46 39.38 28.02
CA GLU A 21 -18.01 39.18 28.12
C GLU A 21 -17.54 37.92 27.37
N GLY A 22 -18.25 36.80 27.49
CA GLY A 22 -17.97 35.58 26.78
C GLY A 22 -18.08 35.77 25.28
N LEU A 23 -19.10 36.45 24.81
CA LEU A 23 -19.31 36.75 23.39
C LEU A 23 -18.22 37.67 22.83
N ALA A 24 -17.77 38.67 23.62
CA ALA A 24 -16.67 39.55 23.24
C ALA A 24 -15.34 38.80 23.14
N LYS A 25 -15.05 37.86 24.05
CA LYS A 25 -13.85 37.00 24.01
C LYS A 25 -13.83 36.14 22.72
N VAL A 26 -14.93 35.51 22.37
CA VAL A 26 -15.02 34.72 21.13
C VAL A 26 -14.80 35.61 19.92
N ASN A 27 -15.46 36.74 19.84
CA ASN A 27 -15.37 37.64 18.69
C ASN A 27 -13.94 38.23 18.49
N GLN A 28 -13.19 38.45 19.56
CA GLN A 28 -11.83 38.92 19.49
C GLN A 28 -10.82 37.83 19.08
N ALA A 29 -11.10 36.58 19.45
CA ALA A 29 -10.18 35.46 19.21
C ALA A 29 -10.47 34.74 17.89
N ALA A 30 -11.70 34.82 17.40
CA ALA A 30 -12.16 34.06 16.23
C ALA A 30 -11.65 34.70 14.91
N LYS A 31 -11.30 33.84 13.95
CA LYS A 31 -10.88 34.22 12.58
C LYS A 31 -11.81 33.62 11.55
N LEU A 32 -12.16 34.41 10.53
CA LEU A 32 -12.93 33.92 9.40
C LEU A 32 -11.99 33.27 8.39
N LEU A 33 -12.23 31.99 8.07
CA LEU A 33 -11.40 31.20 7.16
C LEU A 33 -12.23 30.65 6.00
N ARG A 34 -11.64 30.59 4.82
CA ARG A 34 -12.18 29.95 3.61
C ARG A 34 -11.50 28.60 3.40
N PHE A 35 -12.32 27.56 3.23
CA PHE A 35 -11.87 26.20 2.98
C PHE A 35 -12.25 25.81 1.56
N ARG A 36 -11.27 25.26 0.82
CA ARG A 36 -11.45 24.78 -0.55
C ARG A 36 -12.14 23.41 -0.52
N ILE A 37 -12.71 23.01 -1.65
CA ILE A 37 -13.32 21.68 -1.81
C ILE A 37 -12.27 20.60 -1.54
N GLY A 38 -12.64 19.60 -0.70
CA GLY A 38 -11.77 18.49 -0.30
C GLY A 38 -10.72 18.86 0.76
N GLN A 39 -10.72 20.09 1.27
CA GLN A 39 -9.78 20.51 2.32
C GLN A 39 -10.19 19.94 3.66
N THR A 40 -9.21 19.41 4.42
CA THR A 40 -9.44 18.87 5.77
C THR A 40 -9.60 20.00 6.77
N ILE A 41 -10.74 20.04 7.48
CA ILE A 41 -11.03 20.97 8.56
C ILE A 41 -10.54 20.40 9.89
N ALA A 42 -10.76 19.12 10.14
CA ALA A 42 -10.26 18.38 11.31
C ALA A 42 -9.73 17.02 10.88
N ASP A 43 -8.62 16.59 11.48
CA ASP A 43 -7.96 15.33 11.21
C ASP A 43 -8.14 14.39 12.42
N GLY A 44 -8.67 13.20 12.19
CA GLY A 44 -8.90 12.19 13.23
C GLY A 44 -7.64 11.70 13.96
N ALA A 45 -6.45 12.05 13.48
CA ALA A 45 -5.18 11.72 14.14
C ALA A 45 -4.57 12.89 14.92
N THR A 46 -5.04 14.13 14.73
CA THR A 46 -4.45 15.35 15.30
C THR A 46 -5.48 16.14 16.09
N MET A 47 -5.15 16.50 17.35
CA MET A 47 -6.00 17.38 18.14
C MET A 47 -6.09 18.75 17.49
N PRO A 48 -7.31 19.28 17.22
CA PRO A 48 -7.46 20.53 16.51
C PRO A 48 -7.08 21.73 17.42
N ALA A 49 -6.31 22.67 16.89
CA ALA A 49 -6.00 23.95 17.56
C ALA A 49 -7.16 24.93 17.50
N ASN A 50 -8.12 24.72 16.60
CA ASN A 50 -9.29 25.57 16.45
C ASN A 50 -10.55 24.72 16.33
N VAL A 51 -11.64 25.20 16.87
CA VAL A 51 -12.98 24.71 16.60
C VAL A 51 -13.59 25.60 15.53
N VAL A 52 -14.07 25.01 14.45
CA VAL A 52 -14.60 25.74 13.29
C VAL A 52 -16.12 25.67 13.27
N LEU A 53 -16.79 26.83 13.39
CA LEU A 53 -18.21 26.96 13.15
C LEU A 53 -18.42 27.20 11.65
N LEU A 54 -19.04 26.27 10.94
CA LEU A 54 -19.37 26.43 9.53
C LEU A 54 -20.45 27.49 9.35
N LEU A 55 -20.16 28.51 8.55
CA LEU A 55 -21.10 29.60 8.22
C LEU A 55 -21.77 29.37 6.87
N ASN A 56 -21.02 28.83 5.92
CA ASN A 56 -21.52 28.50 4.58
C ASN A 56 -20.78 27.26 4.05
N GLY A 57 -21.38 26.58 3.05
CA GLY A 57 -20.84 25.38 2.45
C GLY A 57 -21.20 24.10 3.20
N GLN A 58 -20.64 22.98 2.75
CA GLN A 58 -20.88 21.64 3.31
C GLN A 58 -19.57 20.92 3.56
N ALA A 59 -19.51 20.17 4.66
CA ALA A 59 -18.44 19.25 4.99
C ALA A 59 -19.00 17.86 5.30
N ARG A 60 -18.12 16.86 5.36
CA ARG A 60 -18.46 15.48 5.70
C ARG A 60 -17.60 15.01 6.84
N LEU A 61 -18.25 14.48 7.86
CA LEU A 61 -17.60 13.68 8.88
C LEU A 61 -17.38 12.28 8.32
N LEU A 62 -16.13 11.83 8.30
CA LEU A 62 -15.69 10.56 7.74
C LEU A 62 -15.42 9.55 8.85
N GLY A 63 -15.66 8.27 8.58
CA GLY A 63 -15.29 7.13 9.40
C GLY A 63 -14.81 5.99 8.55
N ARG A 64 -14.39 4.89 9.16
CA ARG A 64 -13.93 3.70 8.43
C ARG A 64 -14.84 2.50 8.69
N GLU A 65 -15.43 1.95 7.65
CA GLU A 65 -16.22 0.72 7.70
C GLU A 65 -15.53 -0.37 6.87
N LYS A 66 -15.12 -1.47 7.50
CA LYS A 66 -14.40 -2.57 6.84
C LYS A 66 -13.16 -2.12 6.04
N GLY A 67 -12.48 -1.06 6.53
CA GLY A 67 -11.31 -0.48 5.88
C GLY A 67 -11.62 0.58 4.81
N GLN A 68 -12.88 0.80 4.45
CA GLN A 68 -13.31 1.82 3.49
C GLN A 68 -13.79 3.08 4.21
N LEU A 69 -13.44 4.27 3.66
CA LEU A 69 -13.95 5.54 4.15
C LEU A 69 -15.44 5.68 3.82
N VAL A 70 -16.23 5.98 4.84
CA VAL A 70 -17.66 6.21 4.73
C VAL A 70 -18.04 7.55 5.33
N THR A 71 -19.07 8.20 4.80
CA THR A 71 -19.61 9.44 5.38
C THR A 71 -20.54 9.11 6.53
N LEU A 72 -20.12 9.47 7.75
CA LEU A 72 -20.92 9.27 8.98
C LEU A 72 -22.03 10.31 9.10
N ALA A 73 -21.71 11.58 8.79
CA ALA A 73 -22.67 12.68 8.80
C ALA A 73 -22.29 13.76 7.79
N LYS A 74 -23.29 14.43 7.23
CA LYS A 74 -23.12 15.67 6.47
C LYS A 74 -23.21 16.84 7.46
N MET A 75 -22.27 17.77 7.35
CA MET A 75 -22.15 18.94 8.21
C MET A 75 -22.37 20.19 7.36
N GLY A 76 -23.40 20.93 7.65
CA GLY A 76 -23.75 22.16 6.97
C GLY A 76 -23.54 23.41 7.85
N PRO A 77 -24.03 24.59 7.40
CA PRO A 77 -23.99 25.83 8.20
C PRO A 77 -24.56 25.62 9.61
N GLY A 78 -23.87 26.16 10.62
CA GLY A 78 -24.18 25.94 12.03
C GLY A 78 -23.55 24.69 12.64
N SER A 79 -22.78 23.89 11.92
CA SER A 79 -22.06 22.74 12.48
C SER A 79 -20.75 23.20 13.11
N LEU A 80 -20.41 22.65 14.30
CA LEU A 80 -19.11 22.83 14.96
C LEU A 80 -18.19 21.66 14.67
N VAL A 81 -17.03 21.90 14.10
CA VAL A 81 -16.01 20.92 13.74
C VAL A 81 -14.82 21.06 14.67
N GLY A 82 -14.30 19.94 15.18
CA GLY A 82 -13.15 19.92 16.09
C GLY A 82 -13.52 20.00 17.59
N LEU A 83 -14.76 20.32 17.93
CA LEU A 83 -15.20 20.44 19.32
C LEU A 83 -15.22 19.10 20.06
N VAL A 84 -15.68 18.06 19.40
CA VAL A 84 -15.82 16.72 20.00
C VAL A 84 -14.46 16.14 20.38
N SER A 85 -13.47 16.34 19.54
CA SER A 85 -12.09 15.94 19.80
C SER A 85 -11.52 16.62 21.07
N LEU A 86 -11.78 17.93 21.25
CA LEU A 86 -11.39 18.65 22.45
C LEU A 86 -12.11 18.14 23.70
N LEU A 87 -13.45 17.97 23.63
CA LEU A 87 -14.25 17.49 24.76
C LEU A 87 -13.83 16.08 25.23
N ARG A 88 -13.42 15.21 24.31
CA ARG A 88 -12.97 13.86 24.61
C ARG A 88 -11.50 13.78 25.00
N GLY A 89 -10.70 14.82 24.72
CA GLY A 89 -9.26 14.81 24.91
C GLY A 89 -8.51 13.88 23.95
N VAL A 90 -9.16 13.43 22.88
CA VAL A 90 -8.57 12.56 21.84
C VAL A 90 -9.14 12.96 20.49
N ALA A 91 -8.25 13.10 19.48
CA ALA A 91 -8.66 13.33 18.12
C ALA A 91 -9.57 12.19 17.62
N CYS A 92 -10.76 12.53 17.16
CA CYS A 92 -11.76 11.56 16.71
C CYS A 92 -12.63 12.08 15.55
N GLU A 93 -12.42 13.30 15.11
CA GLU A 93 -13.16 13.90 14.01
C GLU A 93 -12.26 13.97 12.77
N ASP A 94 -12.64 13.24 11.73
CA ASP A 94 -12.05 13.35 10.40
C ASP A 94 -13.07 14.06 9.51
N VAL A 95 -12.87 15.37 9.27
CA VAL A 95 -13.84 16.21 8.56
C VAL A 95 -13.20 16.91 7.39
N SER A 96 -13.76 16.70 6.20
CA SER A 96 -13.34 17.34 4.96
C SER A 96 -14.50 18.04 4.27
N THR A 97 -14.21 19.18 3.63
CA THR A 97 -15.22 19.95 2.87
C THR A 97 -15.69 19.18 1.64
N SER A 98 -16.98 19.22 1.35
CA SER A 98 -17.59 18.68 0.13
C SER A 98 -17.96 19.75 -0.90
N THR A 99 -18.06 20.98 -0.46
CA THR A 99 -18.17 22.18 -1.28
C THR A 99 -17.17 23.21 -0.76
N GLU A 100 -16.98 24.29 -1.49
CA GLU A 100 -16.29 25.44 -0.91
C GLU A 100 -17.05 25.91 0.34
N ALA A 101 -16.34 26.14 1.45
CA ALA A 101 -16.94 26.47 2.73
C ALA A 101 -16.25 27.64 3.40
N THR A 102 -17.03 28.43 4.12
CA THR A 102 -16.50 29.46 5.02
C THR A 102 -16.84 29.11 6.45
N GLY A 103 -15.89 29.30 7.36
CA GLY A 103 -16.08 28.97 8.78
C GLY A 103 -15.36 29.94 9.70
N LEU A 104 -15.91 30.08 10.88
CA LEU A 104 -15.34 30.88 11.96
C LEU A 104 -14.48 29.96 12.84
N ALA A 105 -13.15 30.10 12.76
CA ALA A 105 -12.20 29.34 13.55
C ALA A 105 -11.98 29.99 14.92
N ILE A 106 -12.32 29.28 15.97
CA ILE A 106 -12.23 29.71 17.37
C ILE A 106 -11.10 28.92 18.01
N PRO A 107 -10.05 29.57 18.59
CA PRO A 107 -8.95 28.84 19.19
C PRO A 107 -9.39 27.92 20.35
N ASP A 108 -8.72 26.78 20.48
CA ASP A 108 -8.97 25.75 21.49
C ASP A 108 -8.92 26.30 22.92
N GLN A 109 -7.98 27.20 23.20
CA GLN A 109 -7.88 27.88 24.50
C GLN A 109 -9.12 28.71 24.81
N CYS A 110 -9.69 29.42 23.83
CA CYS A 110 -10.92 30.18 24.00
C CYS A 110 -12.11 29.23 24.29
N ILE A 111 -12.19 28.10 23.66
CA ILE A 111 -13.21 27.07 23.94
C ILE A 111 -13.06 26.49 25.35
N ALA A 112 -11.83 26.25 25.80
CA ALA A 112 -11.54 25.75 27.13
C ALA A 112 -11.94 26.78 28.20
N ASP A 113 -11.66 28.07 27.97
CA ASP A 113 -12.05 29.17 28.87
C ASP A 113 -13.58 29.32 28.92
N LEU A 114 -14.29 29.23 27.76
CA LEU A 114 -15.74 29.23 27.73
C LEU A 114 -16.34 28.06 28.51
N TYR A 115 -15.80 26.86 28.35
CA TYR A 115 -16.29 25.67 29.07
C TYR A 115 -16.11 25.82 30.57
N ARG A 116 -15.02 26.47 31.03
CA ARG A 116 -14.74 26.73 32.47
C ARG A 116 -15.61 27.84 33.02
N ASP A 117 -15.73 28.97 32.31
CA ASP A 117 -16.26 30.23 32.85
C ASP A 117 -17.79 30.40 32.56
N GLU A 118 -18.32 29.80 31.47
CA GLU A 118 -19.71 29.96 31.02
C GLU A 118 -20.55 28.69 31.27
N GLU A 119 -21.45 28.75 32.23
CA GLU A 119 -22.32 27.62 32.62
C GLU A 119 -23.29 27.20 31.51
N SER A 120 -23.78 28.16 30.72
CA SER A 120 -24.67 27.88 29.57
C SER A 120 -24.00 27.07 28.49
N PHE A 121 -22.76 27.42 28.14
CA PHE A 121 -21.94 26.69 27.14
C PHE A 121 -21.58 25.28 27.64
N ARG A 122 -21.13 25.16 28.88
CA ARG A 122 -20.83 23.87 29.51
C ARG A 122 -22.03 22.95 29.53
N THR A 123 -23.21 23.47 29.94
CA THR A 123 -24.44 22.68 29.97
C THR A 123 -24.85 22.21 28.60
N TRP A 124 -24.73 23.04 27.58
CA TRP A 124 -24.99 22.65 26.21
C TRP A 124 -24.03 21.55 25.73
N CYS A 125 -22.73 21.68 25.97
CA CYS A 125 -21.75 20.64 25.65
C CYS A 125 -22.07 19.31 26.35
N ASP A 126 -22.45 19.36 27.64
CA ASP A 126 -22.74 18.17 28.45
C ASP A 126 -24.09 17.49 28.12
N GLN A 127 -24.93 18.11 27.30
CA GLN A 127 -26.24 17.58 26.90
C GLN A 127 -26.28 17.11 25.43
N THR A 128 -25.30 17.49 24.62
CA THR A 128 -25.29 17.20 23.17
C THR A 128 -24.44 15.95 22.88
N LEU A 129 -24.99 15.02 22.09
CA LEU A 129 -24.30 13.83 21.53
C LEU A 129 -23.92 14.08 20.08
N TRP A 130 -22.72 13.63 19.70
CA TRP A 130 -22.22 13.82 18.34
C TRP A 130 -21.95 12.48 17.63
N PRO A 131 -22.13 12.42 16.31
CA PRO A 131 -21.87 11.22 15.51
C PRO A 131 -20.44 10.69 15.65
N ALA A 132 -19.43 11.56 15.82
CA ALA A 132 -18.04 11.17 16.02
C ALA A 132 -17.79 10.40 17.33
N GLU A 133 -18.46 10.76 18.43
CA GLU A 133 -18.41 10.02 19.70
C GLU A 133 -19.04 8.64 19.57
N LEU A 134 -20.21 8.61 18.91
CA LEU A 134 -20.99 7.39 18.75
C LEU A 134 -20.29 6.39 17.83
N SER A 135 -19.69 6.87 16.74
CA SER A 135 -18.93 6.00 15.82
C SER A 135 -17.73 5.36 16.51
N ALA A 136 -16.97 6.13 17.28
CA ALA A 136 -15.84 5.60 18.05
C ALA A 136 -16.28 4.56 19.10
N GLN A 137 -17.45 4.73 19.70
CA GLN A 137 -18.01 3.77 20.65
C GLN A 137 -18.49 2.48 19.95
N ILE A 138 -19.12 2.59 18.76
CA ILE A 138 -19.52 1.44 17.96
C ILE A 138 -18.25 0.63 17.57
N GLU A 139 -17.23 1.28 17.04
CA GLU A 139 -15.96 0.63 16.68
C GLU A 139 -15.33 -0.10 17.86
N ALA A 140 -15.31 0.54 19.04
CA ALA A 140 -14.75 -0.05 20.24
C ALA A 140 -15.52 -1.29 20.71
N ILE A 141 -16.85 -1.29 20.61
CA ILE A 141 -17.68 -2.48 20.92
C ILE A 141 -17.44 -3.58 19.89
N GLN A 142 -17.39 -3.24 18.60
CA GLN A 142 -17.20 -4.18 17.51
C GLN A 142 -15.83 -4.84 17.54
N GLN A 143 -14.75 -4.10 17.84
CA GLN A 143 -13.40 -4.66 17.97
C GLN A 143 -13.25 -5.69 19.08
N ARG A 144 -14.12 -5.65 20.10
CA ARG A 144 -14.13 -6.60 21.22
C ARG A 144 -14.98 -7.86 20.96
N SER A 145 -15.77 -7.86 19.89
CA SER A 145 -16.61 -8.99 19.52
C SER A 145 -16.09 -9.72 18.29
N ALA A 146 -15.88 -11.03 18.40
CA ALA A 146 -15.51 -11.89 17.29
C ALA A 146 -16.64 -12.12 16.26
N LYS A 147 -17.88 -11.77 16.61
CA LYS A 147 -19.08 -12.00 15.79
C LYS A 147 -19.57 -10.76 15.04
N SER A 148 -18.94 -9.59 15.28
CA SER A 148 -19.34 -8.34 14.66
C SER A 148 -19.13 -8.37 13.13
N ASP A 149 -20.09 -7.82 12.39
CA ASP A 149 -20.02 -7.65 10.93
C ASP A 149 -19.19 -6.44 10.48
N GLY A 150 -18.69 -5.61 11.43
CA GLY A 150 -17.92 -4.40 11.18
C GLY A 150 -18.72 -3.28 10.50
N SER A 151 -20.05 -3.32 10.53
CA SER A 151 -20.92 -2.29 9.95
C SER A 151 -21.10 -1.12 10.93
N LEU A 152 -20.65 0.08 10.51
CA LEU A 152 -20.70 1.31 11.31
C LEU A 152 -21.97 2.10 11.06
N LEU A 153 -22.29 2.35 9.79
CA LEU A 153 -23.45 3.15 9.38
C LEU A 153 -24.79 2.56 9.81
N ARG A 154 -24.88 1.23 9.84
CA ARG A 154 -26.07 0.50 10.27
C ARG A 154 -26.49 0.85 11.71
N TRP A 155 -25.51 1.06 12.59
CA TRP A 155 -25.75 1.23 14.01
C TRP A 155 -25.72 2.67 14.49
N LEU A 156 -25.16 3.59 13.69
CA LEU A 156 -24.95 4.98 14.09
C LEU A 156 -26.28 5.69 14.40
N ARG A 157 -27.28 5.55 13.52
CA ARG A 157 -28.60 6.19 13.69
C ARG A 157 -29.40 5.60 14.84
N PRO A 158 -29.57 4.26 14.97
CA PRO A 158 -30.25 3.68 16.12
C PRO A 158 -29.60 4.05 17.45
N LEU A 159 -28.27 4.15 17.48
CA LEU A 159 -27.52 4.55 18.65
C LEU A 159 -27.77 6.03 19.00
N ALA A 160 -27.79 6.91 18.01
CA ALA A 160 -28.05 8.34 18.21
C ALA A 160 -29.47 8.60 18.74
N GLU A 161 -30.45 7.79 18.34
CA GLU A 161 -31.87 7.94 18.77
C GLU A 161 -32.11 7.34 20.18
N GLN A 162 -31.38 6.30 20.59
CA GLN A 162 -31.69 5.54 21.82
C GLN A 162 -30.68 5.76 22.95
N ALA A 163 -29.46 6.21 22.65
CA ALA A 163 -28.45 6.46 23.66
C ALA A 163 -28.74 7.73 24.46
N LYS A 164 -28.34 7.74 25.73
CA LYS A 164 -28.55 8.88 26.63
C LYS A 164 -27.27 9.25 27.35
N LEU A 165 -26.97 10.53 27.39
CA LEU A 165 -25.91 11.05 28.25
C LEU A 165 -26.36 11.01 29.72
N LEU A 166 -25.48 10.52 30.58
CA LEU A 166 -25.73 10.41 32.01
C LEU A 166 -24.94 11.47 32.79
N LYS A 167 -25.53 11.93 33.91
CA LYS A 167 -24.78 12.62 34.97
C LYS A 167 -23.84 11.61 35.62
N ARG A 168 -22.69 12.08 36.13
CA ARG A 168 -21.61 11.22 36.69
C ARG A 168 -21.91 10.62 38.06
N THR A 169 -23.10 10.81 38.59
CA THR A 169 -23.51 10.32 39.89
C THR A 169 -23.80 8.81 39.86
N ASP A 170 -23.49 8.12 40.93
CA ASP A 170 -23.74 6.69 41.06
C ASP A 170 -25.22 6.35 40.96
N GLU A 171 -26.09 7.26 41.48
CA GLU A 171 -27.56 7.16 41.35
C GLU A 171 -28.01 7.16 39.88
N ALA A 172 -27.42 8.01 39.03
CA ALA A 172 -27.78 8.06 37.61
C ALA A 172 -27.31 6.77 36.87
N ARG A 173 -26.17 6.20 37.24
CA ARG A 173 -25.69 4.94 36.70
C ARG A 173 -26.53 3.75 37.14
N GLN A 174 -26.88 3.71 38.41
CA GLN A 174 -27.77 2.69 38.97
C GLN A 174 -29.15 2.73 38.32
N GLY A 175 -29.76 3.93 38.22
CA GLY A 175 -31.05 4.11 37.57
C GLY A 175 -31.05 3.80 36.06
N ALA A 176 -29.92 3.89 35.38
CA ALA A 176 -29.78 3.44 34.01
C ALA A 176 -29.67 1.91 33.91
N ALA A 177 -28.87 1.28 34.77
CA ALA A 177 -28.75 -0.18 34.83
C ALA A 177 -30.08 -0.89 35.16
N GLU A 178 -30.86 -0.35 36.10
CA GLU A 178 -32.22 -0.85 36.45
C GLU A 178 -33.21 -0.78 35.28
N LYS A 179 -32.97 0.13 34.30
CA LYS A 179 -33.78 0.27 33.08
C LYS A 179 -33.24 -0.51 31.88
N GLY A 180 -32.28 -1.42 32.07
CA GLY A 180 -31.72 -2.25 31.02
C GLY A 180 -30.74 -1.53 30.09
N PHE A 181 -30.02 -0.51 30.59
CA PHE A 181 -28.97 0.19 29.87
C PHE A 181 -27.58 -0.24 30.36
N LYS A 182 -26.67 -0.45 29.44
CA LYS A 182 -25.21 -0.60 29.71
C LYS A 182 -24.56 0.78 29.68
N VAL A 183 -23.68 1.06 30.64
CA VAL A 183 -23.04 2.37 30.81
C VAL A 183 -21.61 2.32 30.29
N PHE A 184 -21.21 3.30 29.48
CA PHE A 184 -19.90 3.41 28.89
C PHE A 184 -19.29 4.79 29.13
N ALA A 185 -17.96 4.84 29.32
CA ALA A 185 -17.22 6.09 29.31
C ALA A 185 -16.82 6.44 27.86
N LEU A 186 -17.09 7.66 27.43
CA LEU A 186 -16.75 8.18 26.10
C LEU A 186 -15.34 8.79 26.04
N ASP A 187 -14.71 8.96 27.18
CA ASP A 187 -13.41 9.59 27.30
C ASP A 187 -12.29 8.57 27.07
N ALA A 188 -11.25 8.99 26.39
CA ALA A 188 -10.19 8.11 25.90
C ALA A 188 -8.85 8.32 26.61
N ALA A 189 -8.85 8.82 27.85
CA ALA A 189 -7.63 8.83 28.67
C ALA A 189 -6.97 7.44 28.75
N LYS A 190 -7.77 6.38 28.55
CA LYS A 190 -7.32 5.00 28.39
C LYS A 190 -8.07 4.34 27.22
N PRO A 191 -7.51 4.30 26.02
CA PRO A 191 -8.15 3.66 24.85
C PRO A 191 -8.54 2.20 25.08
N THR A 192 -7.86 1.51 25.99
CA THR A 192 -8.14 0.12 26.37
C THR A 192 -9.44 -0.04 27.17
N GLU A 193 -10.02 1.03 27.68
CA GLU A 193 -11.30 0.99 28.43
C GLU A 193 -12.52 1.39 27.57
N LEU A 194 -12.33 1.93 26.36
CA LEU A 194 -13.40 2.20 25.40
C LEU A 194 -14.11 0.91 25.02
N GLY A 195 -15.44 0.95 24.92
CA GLY A 195 -16.27 -0.22 24.56
C GLY A 195 -16.45 -1.24 25.69
N ILE A 196 -15.94 -0.98 26.91
CA ILE A 196 -16.20 -1.80 28.09
C ILE A 196 -17.37 -1.19 28.85
N ALA A 197 -18.42 -1.98 29.04
CA ALA A 197 -19.51 -1.59 29.92
C ALA A 197 -19.02 -1.50 31.35
N LYS A 198 -19.28 -0.37 32.00
CA LYS A 198 -18.94 -0.11 33.41
C LYS A 198 -20.09 -0.47 34.32
N SER A 199 -19.82 -1.29 35.34
CA SER A 199 -20.77 -1.54 36.43
C SER A 199 -20.91 -0.31 37.34
N THR A 200 -21.97 -0.26 38.14
CA THR A 200 -22.20 0.82 39.13
C THR A 200 -21.05 0.99 40.11
N ASN A 201 -20.35 -0.09 40.42
CA ASN A 201 -19.22 -0.11 41.37
C ASN A 201 -17.85 0.14 40.74
N ASP A 202 -17.75 0.18 39.38
CA ASP A 202 -16.49 0.40 38.70
C ASP A 202 -16.06 1.88 38.77
N PRO A 203 -14.78 2.19 39.09
CA PRO A 203 -14.31 3.55 39.08
C PRO A 203 -14.33 4.11 37.63
N LEU A 204 -14.83 5.33 37.47
CA LEU A 204 -14.76 6.04 36.20
C LEU A 204 -13.36 6.61 36.00
N PRO A 205 -12.80 6.60 34.76
CA PRO A 205 -11.54 7.25 34.48
C PRO A 205 -11.63 8.77 34.68
N PRO A 206 -10.50 9.48 34.96
CA PRO A 206 -10.48 10.94 35.01
C PRO A 206 -10.76 11.51 33.60
N GLY A 207 -11.50 12.61 33.52
CA GLY A 207 -11.74 13.33 32.26
C GLY A 207 -10.51 14.08 31.78
N ALA A 208 -10.54 14.55 30.51
CA ALA A 208 -9.49 15.37 29.92
C ALA A 208 -9.63 16.83 30.41
N SER A 209 -8.87 17.25 31.44
CA SER A 209 -8.91 18.63 31.96
C SER A 209 -8.67 19.67 30.83
N PRO A 210 -9.46 20.79 30.74
CA PRO A 210 -10.50 21.23 31.68
C PRO A 210 -11.88 20.61 31.48
N PHE A 211 -12.03 19.74 30.46
CA PHE A 211 -13.31 19.14 30.13
C PHE A 211 -13.65 17.97 31.04
N ALA A 212 -14.92 17.81 31.24
CA ALA A 212 -15.43 16.82 32.16
C ALA A 212 -15.66 15.48 31.44
N LEU A 213 -15.36 14.32 32.11
CA LEU A 213 -15.65 12.97 31.58
C LEU A 213 -17.10 12.87 31.09
N ARG A 214 -17.31 12.33 29.90
CA ARG A 214 -18.63 12.08 29.31
C ARG A 214 -18.99 10.61 29.47
N VAL A 215 -20.22 10.36 29.90
CA VAL A 215 -20.73 9.00 30.16
C VAL A 215 -22.03 8.79 29.38
N ILE A 216 -22.11 7.68 28.65
CA ILE A 216 -23.27 7.32 27.83
C ILE A 216 -23.93 6.02 28.33
N ALA A 217 -25.24 5.98 28.27
CA ALA A 217 -26.03 4.78 28.51
C ALA A 217 -26.63 4.27 27.19
N ILE A 218 -26.35 3.02 26.85
CA ILE A 218 -26.82 2.35 25.64
C ILE A 218 -27.74 1.18 26.05
N PRO A 219 -28.92 1.00 25.42
CA PRO A 219 -29.75 -0.16 25.67
C PRO A 219 -28.99 -1.48 25.50
N GLU A 220 -29.21 -2.43 26.41
CA GLU A 220 -28.51 -3.72 26.40
C GLU A 220 -28.72 -4.49 25.08
N ALA A 221 -29.96 -4.54 24.60
CA ALA A 221 -30.34 -5.16 23.33
C ALA A 221 -29.60 -4.55 22.14
N LEU A 222 -29.38 -3.21 22.12
CA LEU A 222 -28.64 -2.53 21.07
C LEU A 222 -27.13 -2.81 21.18
N THR A 223 -26.60 -2.91 22.40
CA THR A 223 -25.20 -3.27 22.62
C THR A 223 -24.88 -4.69 22.13
N GLU A 224 -25.77 -5.65 22.38
CA GLU A 224 -25.66 -7.02 21.89
C GLU A 224 -25.80 -7.10 20.37
N ALA A 225 -26.72 -6.33 19.78
CA ALA A 225 -26.90 -6.23 18.35
C ALA A 225 -25.63 -5.65 17.64
N ILE A 226 -25.00 -4.59 18.19
CA ILE A 226 -23.73 -4.03 17.70
C ILE A 226 -22.60 -5.07 17.80
N ALA A 227 -22.61 -5.89 18.84
CA ALA A 227 -21.65 -7.00 19.01
C ALA A 227 -21.90 -8.21 18.08
N GLY A 228 -22.98 -8.24 17.29
CA GLY A 228 -23.29 -9.27 16.31
C GLY A 228 -24.23 -10.37 16.81
N GLU A 229 -25.04 -10.10 17.83
CA GLU A 229 -25.96 -11.06 18.44
C GLU A 229 -27.47 -10.86 18.09
N GLY A 230 -27.79 -9.93 17.14
CA GLY A 230 -29.20 -9.65 16.78
C GLY A 230 -29.43 -9.15 15.34
N THR A 231 -30.66 -9.35 14.82
CA THR A 231 -31.06 -9.00 13.43
C THR A 231 -32.03 -7.79 13.41
N THR A 232 -31.72 -6.74 12.65
CA THR A 232 -32.68 -5.67 12.25
C THR A 232 -32.35 -4.98 10.94
N SER A 233 -33.38 -4.42 10.26
CA SER A 233 -33.45 -3.92 8.87
C SER A 233 -33.03 -2.45 8.71
N ALA A 234 -32.54 -2.07 7.51
CA ALA A 234 -31.94 -0.77 7.17
C ALA A 234 -32.87 0.17 6.38
N LEU A 235 -32.68 1.51 6.52
CA LEU A 235 -33.33 2.59 5.74
C LEU A 235 -32.29 3.62 5.24
N THR A 236 -32.50 4.15 4.03
CA THR A 236 -31.66 5.09 3.26
C THR A 236 -32.06 6.57 3.45
N PRO A 237 -31.15 7.57 3.32
CA PRO A 237 -31.45 8.99 3.51
C PRO A 237 -31.58 9.82 2.22
N GLU A 238 -32.33 10.92 2.30
CA GLU A 238 -32.69 11.90 1.26
C GLU A 238 -31.79 13.16 1.29
N ILE A 239 -31.69 13.88 0.15
CA ILE A 239 -30.78 15.02 -0.11
C ILE A 239 -31.57 16.33 -0.23
N VAL A 240 -31.04 17.44 0.30
CA VAL A 240 -31.57 18.81 0.14
C VAL A 240 -30.45 19.76 -0.29
N GLU A 241 -30.67 20.58 -1.33
CA GLU A 241 -29.77 21.58 -1.91
C GLU A 241 -30.01 22.98 -1.36
N HIS A 242 -28.95 23.82 -1.21
CA HIS A 242 -29.04 25.26 -0.96
C HIS A 242 -27.96 26.08 -1.65
N THR A 243 -28.31 27.33 -2.01
CA THR A 243 -27.63 28.32 -2.85
C THR A 243 -26.54 29.15 -2.15
N GLN A 244 -25.56 29.65 -2.93
CA GLN A 244 -24.38 30.41 -2.52
C GLN A 244 -24.63 31.90 -2.29
N GLU A 245 -23.92 32.53 -1.32
CA GLU A 245 -23.75 33.97 -1.17
C GLU A 245 -22.27 34.32 -0.91
N GLU A 246 -21.78 35.41 -1.49
CA GLU A 246 -20.40 35.89 -1.48
C GLU A 246 -20.08 36.76 -0.25
N PHE A 247 -18.88 36.54 0.33
CA PHE A 247 -18.30 37.35 1.41
C PHE A 247 -17.05 38.09 0.96
N LEU A 248 -16.91 39.35 1.37
CA LEU A 248 -15.75 40.21 1.11
C LEU A 248 -14.68 39.98 2.19
N SER A 249 -13.41 39.76 1.79
CA SER A 249 -12.19 39.64 2.60
C SER A 249 -12.15 38.48 3.62
N VAL A 250 -12.00 37.25 3.10
CA VAL A 250 -11.80 36.04 3.91
C VAL A 250 -10.38 35.53 3.66
N GLU A 251 -9.62 35.21 4.72
CA GLU A 251 -8.32 34.55 4.60
C GLU A 251 -8.50 33.08 4.21
N ASP A 252 -7.66 32.56 3.32
CA ASP A 252 -7.63 31.13 3.02
C ASP A 252 -7.18 30.32 4.24
N ALA A 253 -7.85 29.23 4.53
CA ALA A 253 -7.49 28.32 5.60
C ALA A 253 -6.13 27.64 5.32
N PRO A 254 -5.31 27.33 6.32
CA PRO A 254 -4.07 26.59 6.14
C PRO A 254 -4.38 25.20 5.59
N ASP A 255 -3.54 24.68 4.69
CA ASP A 255 -3.73 23.37 4.02
C ASP A 255 -3.88 22.18 4.98
N ARG A 256 -3.45 22.33 6.22
CA ARG A 256 -3.65 21.38 7.32
C ARG A 256 -4.13 22.07 8.57
N PRO A 257 -5.06 21.44 9.33
CA PRO A 257 -5.48 21.96 10.62
C PRO A 257 -4.29 22.06 11.58
N ALA A 258 -4.16 23.18 12.29
CA ALA A 258 -3.13 23.36 13.30
C ALA A 258 -3.41 22.45 14.52
N ALA A 259 -2.36 21.97 15.18
CA ALA A 259 -2.46 21.12 16.34
C ALA A 259 -2.72 21.95 17.62
N SER A 260 -3.58 21.43 18.53
CA SER A 260 -3.92 22.03 19.81
C SER A 260 -2.69 22.17 20.72
N GLY A 261 -2.55 23.32 21.37
CA GLY A 261 -1.57 23.54 22.43
C GLY A 261 -2.03 23.06 23.83
N LEU A 262 -3.32 22.80 24.02
CA LEU A 262 -3.92 22.39 25.30
C LEU A 262 -3.65 20.92 25.67
N HIS A 263 -3.57 20.04 24.69
CA HIS A 263 -3.28 18.63 24.88
C HIS A 263 -1.99 18.28 24.15
N GLN A 264 -1.04 17.70 24.87
CA GLN A 264 0.18 17.17 24.25
C GLN A 264 -0.22 16.08 23.25
N THR A 265 -0.07 16.36 21.96
CA THR A 265 -0.26 15.41 20.86
C THR A 265 0.94 14.47 20.71
N GLY A 266 1.42 13.94 21.80
CA GLY A 266 2.39 12.88 21.84
C GLY A 266 1.74 11.73 22.60
N ARG A 267 1.14 10.75 21.92
CA ARG A 267 1.17 9.42 22.52
C ARG A 267 2.64 9.10 22.71
N PRO A 268 3.16 8.93 23.95
CA PRO A 268 4.41 8.24 24.10
C PRO A 268 4.15 6.91 23.41
N GLY A 269 4.85 6.65 22.30
CA GLY A 269 4.76 5.39 21.59
C GLY A 269 5.04 4.29 22.62
N SER A 270 3.98 3.64 23.11
CA SER A 270 4.07 2.51 24.03
C SER A 270 4.55 1.24 23.32
N GLY A 271 5.08 1.37 22.12
CA GLY A 271 5.84 0.34 21.44
C GLY A 271 7.27 0.38 21.96
N ARG A 272 7.69 -0.66 22.70
CA ARG A 272 9.10 -0.92 22.99
C ARG A 272 9.87 -1.02 21.68
N PHE A 273 10.39 0.11 21.17
CA PHE A 273 11.31 0.04 20.07
C PHE A 273 12.68 -0.43 20.58
N ARG A 274 13.34 -1.24 19.78
CA ARG A 274 14.68 -1.73 20.11
C ARG A 274 15.69 -0.69 19.65
N LEU A 275 16.46 -0.14 20.60
CA LEU A 275 17.56 0.76 20.30
C LEU A 275 18.56 0.05 19.36
N VAL A 276 18.89 0.67 18.23
CA VAL A 276 19.86 0.17 17.26
C VAL A 276 21.12 1.01 17.36
N ARG A 277 22.25 0.36 17.61
CA ARG A 277 23.57 1.02 17.67
C ARG A 277 24.23 1.10 16.30
N GLY A 278 24.98 2.17 16.06
CA GLY A 278 25.77 2.37 14.83
C GLY A 278 26.90 3.37 15.10
N GLU A 279 28.05 3.18 14.46
CA GLU A 279 29.20 4.07 14.56
C GLU A 279 29.54 4.66 13.20
N GLY A 280 29.70 5.99 13.14
CA GLY A 280 30.00 6.73 11.93
C GLY A 280 28.76 7.18 11.16
N PRO A 281 28.87 8.25 10.31
CA PRO A 281 27.72 8.96 9.73
C PRO A 281 26.75 8.08 8.96
N LEU A 282 27.24 7.05 8.24
CA LEU A 282 26.40 6.12 7.48
C LEU A 282 25.63 5.16 8.39
N GLN A 283 26.30 4.56 9.36
CA GLN A 283 25.70 3.56 10.25
C GLN A 283 24.74 4.22 11.24
N GLU A 284 25.05 5.42 11.71
CA GLU A 284 24.17 6.23 12.57
C GLU A 284 22.90 6.61 11.84
N THR A 285 23.00 7.11 10.59
CA THR A 285 21.82 7.42 9.76
C THR A 285 20.98 6.17 9.49
N LEU A 286 21.59 5.04 9.14
CA LEU A 286 20.89 3.78 8.90
C LEU A 286 20.15 3.30 10.16
N ALA A 287 20.79 3.40 11.33
CA ALA A 287 20.21 3.02 12.61
C ALA A 287 19.01 3.93 12.97
N CYS A 288 19.10 5.25 12.72
CA CYS A 288 17.98 6.17 12.89
C CYS A 288 16.78 5.82 12.04
N PHE A 289 17.01 5.49 10.75
CA PHE A 289 15.92 5.03 9.87
C PHE A 289 15.34 3.69 10.32
N GLN A 290 16.13 2.77 10.85
CA GLN A 290 15.65 1.51 11.39
C GLN A 290 14.79 1.70 12.63
N MET A 291 15.21 2.59 13.55
CA MET A 291 14.42 2.94 14.73
C MET A 291 13.14 3.69 14.36
N MET A 292 13.21 4.64 13.42
CA MET A 292 12.07 5.38 12.91
C MET A 292 11.03 4.44 12.27
N ALA A 293 11.47 3.48 11.47
CA ALA A 293 10.60 2.47 10.89
C ALA A 293 9.91 1.60 11.97
N ALA A 294 10.63 1.26 13.05
CA ALA A 294 10.05 0.51 14.17
C ALA A 294 9.01 1.34 14.96
N VAL A 295 9.26 2.63 15.18
CA VAL A 295 8.33 3.54 15.88
C VAL A 295 7.05 3.78 15.05
N LEU A 296 7.20 3.89 13.73
CA LEU A 296 6.08 4.12 12.80
C LEU A 296 5.46 2.82 12.29
N ASP A 297 5.90 1.66 12.77
CA ASP A 297 5.47 0.32 12.29
C ASP A 297 5.52 0.17 10.76
N LEU A 298 6.68 0.54 10.18
CA LEU A 298 6.92 0.54 8.75
C LEU A 298 7.74 -0.67 8.32
N PRO A 299 7.57 -1.15 7.08
CA PRO A 299 8.47 -2.13 6.49
C PRO A 299 9.87 -1.53 6.29
N PHE A 300 10.85 -1.98 7.09
CA PHE A 300 12.22 -1.51 6.98
C PHE A 300 13.04 -2.29 5.96
N ARG A 301 13.51 -1.61 4.90
CA ARG A 301 14.34 -2.16 3.85
C ARG A 301 15.79 -1.70 4.02
N ARG A 302 16.53 -2.41 4.88
CA ARG A 302 17.94 -2.10 5.16
C ARG A 302 18.78 -1.98 3.88
N ASP A 303 18.66 -2.96 2.98
CA ASP A 303 19.48 -3.01 1.76
C ASP A 303 19.25 -1.83 0.81
N ALA A 304 18.01 -1.35 0.70
CA ALA A 304 17.66 -0.21 -0.15
C ALA A 304 18.23 1.11 0.40
N ILE A 305 18.06 1.33 1.70
CA ILE A 305 18.56 2.54 2.38
C ILE A 305 20.10 2.52 2.41
N GLU A 306 20.71 1.38 2.75
CA GLU A 306 22.16 1.21 2.78
C GLU A 306 22.79 1.45 1.41
N LYS A 307 22.15 1.02 0.32
CA LYS A 307 22.62 1.27 -1.05
C LYS A 307 22.66 2.77 -1.37
N VAL A 308 21.60 3.51 -1.04
CA VAL A 308 21.56 4.96 -1.28
C VAL A 308 22.61 5.67 -0.44
N LEU A 309 22.74 5.32 0.84
CA LEU A 309 23.74 5.90 1.73
C LEU A 309 25.18 5.61 1.27
N ARG A 310 25.45 4.39 0.77
CA ARG A 310 26.76 4.04 0.19
C ARG A 310 27.06 4.80 -1.10
N ASP A 311 26.05 5.08 -1.93
CA ASP A 311 26.24 5.88 -3.14
C ASP A 311 26.56 7.36 -2.81
N VAL A 312 25.97 7.89 -1.71
CA VAL A 312 26.34 9.22 -1.18
C VAL A 312 27.81 9.22 -0.70
N ALA A 313 28.21 8.20 0.03
CA ALA A 313 29.60 8.05 0.52
C ALA A 313 30.63 7.89 -0.61
N ARG A 314 30.29 7.15 -1.68
CA ARG A 314 31.16 7.02 -2.87
C ARG A 314 31.44 8.36 -3.55
N ARG A 315 30.58 9.35 -3.36
CA ARG A 315 30.77 10.71 -3.85
C ARG A 315 31.53 11.62 -2.87
N ASN A 316 32.13 11.04 -1.82
CA ASN A 316 32.80 11.75 -0.71
C ASN A 316 31.89 12.78 -0.01
N GLN A 317 30.59 12.49 0.09
CA GLN A 317 29.62 13.33 0.79
C GLN A 317 29.12 12.59 2.05
N THR A 318 28.90 13.32 3.13
CA THR A 318 28.18 12.85 4.32
C THR A 318 26.67 12.96 4.10
N PRO A 319 25.85 12.05 4.66
CA PRO A 319 24.40 12.20 4.64
C PRO A 319 24.00 13.55 5.26
N ASN A 320 23.22 14.32 4.53
CA ASN A 320 22.66 15.60 4.99
C ASN A 320 21.15 15.52 5.18
N MET A 321 20.53 16.57 5.73
CA MET A 321 19.08 16.64 5.99
C MET A 321 18.26 16.41 4.71
N GLN A 322 18.71 16.94 3.57
CA GLN A 322 18.05 16.74 2.29
C GLN A 322 18.07 15.27 1.83
N THR A 323 19.21 14.60 2.00
CA THR A 323 19.34 13.16 1.71
C THR A 323 18.43 12.31 2.60
N CYS A 324 18.37 12.65 3.90
CA CYS A 324 17.47 11.99 4.85
C CYS A 324 16.00 12.22 4.48
N GLY A 325 15.64 13.44 4.08
CA GLY A 325 14.30 13.77 3.59
C GLY A 325 13.90 12.95 2.35
N GLN A 326 14.80 12.83 1.38
CA GLN A 326 14.58 12.00 0.18
C GLN A 326 14.44 10.51 0.49
N LEU A 327 15.21 10.01 1.45
CA LEU A 327 15.10 8.63 1.92
C LEU A 327 13.76 8.38 2.61
N ALA A 328 13.33 9.26 3.50
CA ALA A 328 12.05 9.15 4.21
C ALA A 328 10.86 9.28 3.24
N ALA A 329 10.90 10.20 2.29
CA ALA A 329 9.90 10.31 1.22
C ALA A 329 9.86 9.06 0.33
N GLY A 330 11.03 8.46 0.04
CA GLY A 330 11.14 7.19 -0.68
C GLY A 330 10.55 5.98 0.06
N LEU A 331 10.37 6.08 1.38
CA LEU A 331 9.66 5.10 2.20
C LEU A 331 8.14 5.35 2.24
N GLY A 332 7.64 6.33 1.51
CA GLY A 332 6.23 6.71 1.47
C GLY A 332 5.79 7.59 2.66
N LEU A 333 6.74 8.21 3.36
CA LEU A 333 6.45 9.12 4.46
C LEU A 333 6.26 10.55 3.96
N HIS A 334 5.40 11.29 4.62
CA HIS A 334 5.33 12.74 4.46
C HIS A 334 6.42 13.38 5.31
N VAL A 335 7.19 14.27 4.69
CA VAL A 335 8.41 14.81 5.28
C VAL A 335 8.42 16.33 5.16
N VAL A 336 8.68 17.02 6.29
CA VAL A 336 8.85 18.48 6.34
C VAL A 336 10.17 18.78 7.03
N ALA A 337 11.11 19.40 6.32
CA ALA A 337 12.32 19.93 6.89
C ALA A 337 12.03 21.33 7.47
N ALA A 338 12.41 21.56 8.73
CA ALA A 338 12.19 22.84 9.40
C ALA A 338 13.39 23.19 10.29
N LYS A 339 13.68 24.50 10.40
CA LYS A 339 14.58 25.04 11.42
C LYS A 339 13.72 25.62 12.54
N VAL A 340 13.76 24.98 13.70
CA VAL A 340 12.90 25.31 14.85
C VAL A 340 13.69 26.12 15.87
N PRO A 341 13.18 27.29 16.32
CA PRO A 341 13.82 28.06 17.39
C PRO A 341 13.81 27.28 18.72
N ILE A 342 14.81 27.51 19.56
CA ILE A 342 15.01 26.76 20.79
C ILE A 342 13.80 26.84 21.73
N SER A 343 13.11 27.98 21.75
CA SER A 343 11.89 28.18 22.55
C SER A 343 10.74 27.22 22.21
N GLU A 344 10.76 26.60 20.99
CA GLU A 344 9.71 25.72 20.51
C GLU A 344 10.15 24.26 20.41
N CYS A 345 11.42 23.94 20.69
CA CYS A 345 11.95 22.58 20.60
C CYS A 345 11.23 21.58 21.51
N THR A 346 10.64 22.02 22.62
CA THR A 346 9.93 21.17 23.58
C THR A 346 8.51 20.78 23.12
N ARG A 347 8.05 21.27 21.95
CA ARG A 347 6.71 21.03 21.41
C ARG A 347 6.74 20.27 20.06
N LEU A 348 7.83 19.55 19.80
CA LEU A 348 8.01 18.85 18.53
C LEU A 348 7.07 17.66 18.40
N LYS A 349 6.51 17.49 17.21
CA LYS A 349 5.79 16.26 16.84
C LYS A 349 6.81 15.12 16.69
N THR A 350 6.54 14.00 17.33
CA THR A 350 7.40 12.80 17.30
C THR A 350 6.77 11.64 16.52
N PRO A 351 7.55 10.79 15.84
CA PRO A 351 9.02 10.85 15.73
C PRO A 351 9.51 11.91 14.75
N ALA A 352 10.69 12.49 15.04
CA ALA A 352 11.36 13.43 14.16
C ALA A 352 12.86 13.08 14.07
N LEU A 353 13.49 13.32 12.94
CA LEU A 353 14.94 13.14 12.79
C LEU A 353 15.61 14.48 13.05
N LEU A 354 16.59 14.48 13.95
CA LEU A 354 17.32 15.66 14.38
C LEU A 354 18.77 15.55 13.93
N GLN A 355 19.34 16.61 13.37
CA GLN A 355 20.77 16.70 13.15
C GLN A 355 21.47 17.01 14.48
N TRP A 356 22.35 16.12 14.92
CA TRP A 356 23.03 16.20 16.22
C TRP A 356 24.54 16.02 16.02
N GLY A 357 25.25 17.15 16.00
CA GLY A 357 26.66 17.17 15.63
C GLY A 357 26.88 16.81 14.15
N GLU A 358 27.77 15.85 13.89
CA GLU A 358 28.05 15.36 12.52
C GLU A 358 27.11 14.23 12.08
N GLY A 359 26.24 13.73 12.98
CA GLY A 359 25.34 12.61 12.74
C GLY A 359 23.86 12.98 12.91
N PHE A 360 23.01 11.96 12.94
CA PHE A 360 21.57 12.06 13.15
C PHE A 360 21.12 11.28 14.37
N VAL A 361 20.11 11.81 15.06
CA VAL A 361 19.42 11.15 16.17
C VAL A 361 17.91 11.19 15.95
N LEU A 362 17.20 10.22 16.49
CA LEU A 362 15.74 10.16 16.42
C LEU A 362 15.13 10.78 17.68
N VAL A 363 14.29 11.79 17.51
CA VAL A 363 13.47 12.36 18.60
C VAL A 363 12.27 11.43 18.80
N ILE A 364 12.19 10.79 19.95
CA ILE A 364 11.11 9.83 20.27
C ILE A 364 10.11 10.39 21.28
N GLY A 365 10.47 11.44 21.96
CA GLY A 365 9.59 12.14 22.90
C GLY A 365 9.94 13.61 23.01
N SER A 366 8.93 14.44 23.19
CA SER A 366 9.05 15.87 23.47
C SER A 366 8.21 16.21 24.69
N SER A 367 8.79 16.88 25.67
CA SER A 367 8.12 17.30 26.92
C SER A 367 8.58 18.67 27.35
N SER A 368 7.87 19.28 28.29
CA SER A 368 8.27 20.56 28.88
C SER A 368 9.68 20.54 29.52
N ASN A 369 10.17 19.36 29.89
CA ASN A 369 11.46 19.17 30.52
C ASN A 369 12.61 18.92 29.51
N GLY A 370 12.31 18.73 28.22
CA GLY A 370 13.31 18.52 27.20
C GLY A 370 12.88 17.48 26.14
N LEU A 371 13.83 17.11 25.29
CA LEU A 371 13.69 16.13 24.24
C LEU A 371 14.25 14.77 24.66
N LEU A 372 13.50 13.71 24.44
CA LEU A 372 13.99 12.35 24.55
C LEU A 372 14.54 11.91 23.19
N LEU A 373 15.84 11.71 23.10
CA LEU A 373 16.56 11.36 21.88
C LEU A 373 17.01 9.91 21.95
N ALA A 374 16.81 9.17 20.85
CA ALA A 374 17.44 7.87 20.62
C ALA A 374 18.67 8.07 19.73
N SER A 375 19.85 8.14 20.37
CA SER A 375 21.13 8.25 19.68
C SER A 375 21.70 6.87 19.38
N PRO A 376 22.07 6.55 18.13
CA PRO A 376 22.76 5.30 17.80
C PRO A 376 24.09 5.14 18.51
N ARG A 377 24.75 6.23 18.88
CA ARG A 377 26.07 6.26 19.53
C ARG A 377 25.96 6.24 21.06
N GLU A 378 25.12 7.12 21.61
CA GLU A 378 25.06 7.38 23.06
C GLU A 378 23.93 6.62 23.78
N GLY A 379 22.92 6.11 23.02
CA GLY A 379 21.74 5.44 23.58
C GLY A 379 20.56 6.39 23.74
N GLU A 380 19.66 6.10 24.68
CA GLU A 380 18.55 6.99 25.02
C GLU A 380 19.06 8.10 25.95
N ILE A 381 18.93 9.36 25.51
CA ILE A 381 19.36 10.54 26.27
C ILE A 381 18.20 11.53 26.33
N THR A 382 18.05 12.12 27.53
CA THR A 382 17.13 13.26 27.73
C THR A 382 17.95 14.55 27.75
N VAL A 383 17.63 15.47 26.83
CA VAL A 383 18.38 16.73 26.66
C VAL A 383 17.49 17.90 27.01
N SER A 384 17.95 18.75 27.96
CA SER A 384 17.21 19.95 28.36
C SER A 384 17.31 21.07 27.31
N PRO A 385 16.36 22.04 27.28
CA PRO A 385 16.43 23.19 26.37
C PRO A 385 17.73 23.99 26.46
N GLU A 386 18.35 24.05 27.66
CA GLU A 386 19.63 24.73 27.91
C GLU A 386 20.77 24.00 27.18
N GLN A 387 20.83 22.69 27.30
CA GLN A 387 21.82 21.86 26.59
C GLN A 387 21.64 21.87 25.08
N ILE A 388 20.40 22.02 24.60
CA ILE A 388 20.12 22.21 23.15
C ILE A 388 20.66 23.56 22.70
N SER A 389 20.46 24.62 23.51
CA SER A 389 20.95 25.98 23.26
C SER A 389 22.46 26.06 23.14
N GLU A 390 23.18 25.32 24.00
CA GLU A 390 24.66 25.27 23.97
C GLU A 390 25.20 24.61 22.67
N ARG A 391 24.53 23.56 22.18
CA ARG A 391 24.98 22.85 20.97
C ARG A 391 24.45 23.43 19.66
N CYS A 392 23.26 24.03 19.66
CA CYS A 392 22.59 24.56 18.47
C CYS A 392 22.11 26.01 18.70
N PRO A 393 22.99 27.00 18.84
CA PRO A 393 22.61 28.37 19.23
C PRO A 393 21.72 29.08 18.17
N GLU A 394 21.77 28.68 16.91
CA GLU A 394 20.96 29.27 15.83
C GLU A 394 19.59 28.59 15.63
N GLY A 395 19.23 27.63 16.50
CA GLY A 395 18.05 26.78 16.35
C GLY A 395 18.39 25.38 15.85
N VAL A 396 17.40 24.50 15.87
CA VAL A 396 17.55 23.07 15.61
C VAL A 396 17.02 22.71 14.22
N GLU A 397 17.86 22.08 13.40
CA GLU A 397 17.41 21.52 12.10
C GLU A 397 16.81 20.14 12.31
N ILE A 398 15.53 20.01 11.97
CA ILE A 398 14.76 18.78 12.15
C ILE A 398 14.03 18.38 10.88
N LEU A 399 13.79 17.08 10.77
CA LEU A 399 12.96 16.47 9.77
C LEU A 399 11.74 15.88 10.46
N LEU A 400 10.61 16.56 10.37
CA LEU A 400 9.33 16.05 10.84
C LEU A 400 8.86 14.96 9.87
N VAL A 401 8.47 13.84 10.42
CA VAL A 401 8.11 12.66 9.62
C VAL A 401 6.76 12.13 10.05
N ASP A 402 5.84 12.03 9.10
CA ASP A 402 4.50 11.51 9.31
C ASP A 402 4.19 10.34 8.38
N ARG A 403 3.28 9.46 8.81
CA ARG A 403 2.64 8.53 7.89
C ARG A 403 1.78 9.32 6.90
N SER A 404 1.97 9.06 5.62
CA SER A 404 1.14 9.54 4.52
C SER A 404 0.11 8.46 4.15
N HIS A 405 -0.92 8.82 3.42
CA HIS A 405 -1.83 7.85 2.79
C HIS A 405 -1.11 6.84 1.87
N ASN A 406 0.08 7.18 1.40
CA ASN A 406 0.93 6.33 0.57
C ASN A 406 1.90 5.45 1.38
N THR A 407 1.81 5.46 2.70
CA THR A 407 2.68 4.66 3.57
C THR A 407 2.16 3.22 3.60
N PRO A 408 2.97 2.19 3.26
CA PRO A 408 2.52 0.81 3.28
C PRO A 408 2.19 0.35 4.70
N ASP A 409 0.98 -0.17 4.91
CA ASP A 409 0.47 -0.61 6.22
C ASP A 409 0.96 -2.00 6.63
N GLN A 410 1.36 -2.85 5.67
CA GLN A 410 1.79 -4.23 5.93
C GLN A 410 3.08 -4.58 5.20
N THR A 411 3.95 -5.33 5.88
CA THR A 411 5.13 -5.94 5.26
C THR A 411 4.70 -7.19 4.48
N PHE A 412 5.08 -7.25 3.19
CA PHE A 412 4.96 -8.49 2.46
C PHE A 412 5.87 -9.57 3.06
N GLY A 413 5.26 -10.65 3.53
CA GLY A 413 5.96 -11.76 4.18
C GLY A 413 5.05 -12.98 4.31
N PHE A 414 5.43 -13.94 5.15
CA PHE A 414 4.60 -15.13 5.41
C PHE A 414 3.19 -14.78 5.92
N SER A 415 3.03 -13.70 6.67
CA SER A 415 1.75 -13.21 7.18
C SER A 415 0.74 -12.88 6.07
N TRP A 416 1.21 -12.44 4.91
CA TRP A 416 0.38 -12.12 3.75
C TRP A 416 -0.37 -13.34 3.19
N PHE A 417 0.21 -14.55 3.37
CA PHE A 417 -0.40 -15.81 2.92
C PHE A 417 -1.41 -16.40 3.92
N LEU A 418 -1.34 -16.00 5.20
CA LEU A 418 -2.19 -16.55 6.25
C LEU A 418 -3.70 -16.36 6.02
N PRO A 419 -4.21 -15.21 5.56
CA PRO A 419 -5.62 -15.03 5.24
C PRO A 419 -6.11 -15.95 4.13
N ALA A 420 -5.27 -16.18 3.10
CA ALA A 420 -5.59 -17.11 2.02
C ALA A 420 -5.66 -18.56 2.51
N LEU A 421 -4.72 -18.99 3.37
CA LEU A 421 -4.71 -20.31 3.99
C LEU A 421 -5.89 -20.50 4.96
N SER A 422 -6.21 -19.52 5.78
CA SER A 422 -7.28 -19.60 6.78
C SER A 422 -8.67 -19.82 6.15
N ARG A 423 -8.90 -19.34 4.95
CA ARG A 423 -10.14 -19.54 4.21
C ARG A 423 -10.38 -21.01 3.83
N TYR A 424 -9.30 -21.77 3.63
CA TYR A 424 -9.35 -23.20 3.28
C TYR A 424 -9.12 -24.11 4.49
N ARG A 425 -9.29 -23.59 5.72
CA ARG A 425 -9.06 -24.35 6.96
C ARG A 425 -9.78 -25.70 7.01
N GLY A 426 -10.99 -25.79 6.47
CA GLY A 426 -11.76 -27.05 6.44
C GLY A 426 -11.07 -28.16 5.65
N VAL A 427 -10.56 -27.84 4.47
CA VAL A 427 -9.82 -28.80 3.62
C VAL A 427 -8.45 -29.12 4.22
N LEU A 428 -7.78 -28.13 4.81
CA LEU A 428 -6.50 -28.34 5.51
C LEU A 428 -6.69 -29.31 6.70
N VAL A 429 -7.79 -29.22 7.42
CA VAL A 429 -8.14 -30.18 8.50
C VAL A 429 -8.39 -31.57 7.90
N GLN A 430 -9.10 -31.70 6.78
CA GLN A 430 -9.29 -32.99 6.10
C GLN A 430 -7.96 -33.61 5.67
N VAL A 431 -7.06 -32.81 5.08
CA VAL A 431 -5.69 -33.24 4.71
C VAL A 431 -4.91 -33.69 5.95
N PHE A 432 -5.04 -32.97 7.05
CA PHE A 432 -4.40 -33.32 8.33
C PHE A 432 -4.91 -34.67 8.85
N VAL A 433 -6.23 -34.86 8.87
CA VAL A 433 -6.86 -36.16 9.30
C VAL A 433 -6.46 -37.29 8.35
N ALA A 434 -6.49 -37.06 7.04
CA ALA A 434 -6.05 -38.06 6.08
C ALA A 434 -4.56 -38.41 6.28
N SER A 435 -3.70 -37.41 6.53
CA SER A 435 -2.29 -37.65 6.85
C SER A 435 -2.11 -38.48 8.11
N PHE A 436 -2.89 -38.18 9.15
CA PHE A 436 -2.85 -38.96 10.40
C PHE A 436 -3.22 -40.42 10.17
N VAL A 437 -4.30 -40.69 9.41
CA VAL A 437 -4.72 -42.05 9.09
C VAL A 437 -3.66 -42.80 8.27
N VAL A 438 -3.08 -42.13 7.25
CA VAL A 438 -1.99 -42.74 6.45
C VAL A 438 -0.79 -43.10 7.33
N GLN A 439 -0.42 -42.23 8.28
CA GLN A 439 0.69 -42.53 9.21
C GLN A 439 0.38 -43.72 10.15
N LEU A 440 -0.88 -43.89 10.58
CA LEU A 440 -1.28 -45.04 11.34
C LEU A 440 -1.17 -46.36 10.53
N PHE A 441 -1.59 -46.32 9.25
CA PHE A 441 -1.41 -47.48 8.37
C PHE A 441 0.08 -47.78 8.12
N GLY A 442 0.89 -46.75 7.94
CA GLY A 442 2.34 -46.86 7.82
C GLY A 442 3.00 -47.53 9.07
N LEU A 443 2.43 -47.31 10.28
CA LEU A 443 2.90 -47.96 11.49
C LEU A 443 2.47 -49.42 11.56
N ALA A 444 1.29 -49.77 10.99
CA ALA A 444 0.78 -51.14 11.02
C ALA A 444 1.71 -52.11 10.25
N ASN A 445 2.29 -51.71 9.14
CA ASN A 445 3.20 -52.54 8.33
C ASN A 445 4.41 -53.06 9.10
N PRO A 446 5.25 -52.26 9.80
CA PRO A 446 6.35 -52.75 10.62
C PRO A 446 5.89 -53.70 11.76
N LEU A 447 4.72 -53.43 12.37
CA LEU A 447 4.16 -54.23 13.42
C LEU A 447 3.72 -55.61 12.91
N LEU A 448 3.09 -55.69 11.77
CA LEU A 448 2.72 -56.96 11.12
C LEU A 448 3.97 -57.77 10.74
N ILE A 449 4.99 -57.13 10.21
CA ILE A 449 6.29 -57.76 9.90
C ILE A 449 6.93 -58.33 11.17
N GLN A 450 6.89 -57.58 12.28
CA GLN A 450 7.39 -58.12 13.57
C GLN A 450 6.66 -59.39 13.98
N VAL A 451 5.32 -59.38 13.93
CA VAL A 451 4.52 -60.56 14.33
C VAL A 451 4.83 -61.77 13.44
N ILE A 452 5.00 -61.54 12.13
CA ILE A 452 5.40 -62.59 11.18
C ILE A 452 6.73 -63.21 11.58
N ILE A 453 7.74 -62.40 11.88
CA ILE A 453 9.09 -62.89 12.21
C ILE A 453 9.10 -63.59 13.57
N ASP A 454 8.54 -62.97 14.60
CA ASP A 454 8.62 -63.44 15.98
C ASP A 454 7.73 -64.66 16.28
N LYS A 455 6.52 -64.70 15.65
CA LYS A 455 5.55 -65.75 15.96
C LYS A 455 5.40 -66.80 14.82
N VAL A 456 5.23 -66.31 13.59
CA VAL A 456 4.90 -67.20 12.47
C VAL A 456 6.10 -68.06 12.07
N ILE A 457 7.28 -67.45 11.93
CA ILE A 457 8.49 -68.15 11.53
C ILE A 457 8.97 -69.10 12.67
N SER A 458 8.93 -68.62 13.92
CA SER A 458 9.35 -69.42 15.06
C SER A 458 8.43 -70.64 15.33
N GLN A 459 7.09 -70.48 15.10
CA GLN A 459 6.10 -71.52 15.29
C GLN A 459 5.81 -72.37 14.03
N ARG A 460 6.45 -72.02 12.87
CA ARG A 460 6.28 -72.68 11.55
C ARG A 460 4.79 -72.81 11.10
N SER A 461 3.94 -71.79 11.41
CA SER A 461 2.51 -71.78 11.09
C SER A 461 2.26 -71.17 9.72
N LEU A 462 2.03 -71.98 8.70
CA LEU A 462 1.70 -71.57 7.34
C LEU A 462 0.33 -70.84 7.23
N ASP A 463 -0.68 -71.33 7.97
CA ASP A 463 -2.03 -70.73 7.93
C ASP A 463 -2.01 -69.28 8.47
N THR A 464 -1.30 -69.04 9.56
CA THR A 464 -1.14 -67.71 10.14
C THR A 464 -0.33 -66.79 9.20
N LEU A 465 0.66 -67.32 8.47
CA LEU A 465 1.43 -66.58 7.47
C LEU A 465 0.52 -66.10 6.35
N GLN A 466 -0.37 -66.95 5.84
CA GLN A 466 -1.30 -66.58 4.76
C GLN A 466 -2.24 -65.44 5.20
N VAL A 467 -2.83 -65.54 6.40
CA VAL A 467 -3.73 -64.50 6.91
C VAL A 467 -2.99 -63.16 7.11
N LEU A 468 -1.81 -63.16 7.76
CA LEU A 468 -1.03 -61.96 7.97
C LEU A 468 -0.44 -61.40 6.70
N GLY A 469 -0.08 -62.24 5.73
CA GLY A 469 0.36 -61.82 4.40
C GLY A 469 -0.73 -61.10 3.63
N VAL A 470 -1.98 -61.66 3.62
CA VAL A 470 -3.14 -60.97 3.06
C VAL A 470 -3.41 -59.65 3.77
N ALA A 471 -3.36 -59.62 5.11
CA ALA A 471 -3.54 -58.39 5.88
C ALA A 471 -2.50 -57.32 5.52
N LEU A 472 -1.23 -57.69 5.34
CA LEU A 472 -0.17 -56.78 4.94
C LEU A 472 -0.45 -56.20 3.56
N VAL A 473 -0.90 -57.02 2.58
CA VAL A 473 -1.25 -56.54 1.24
C VAL A 473 -2.43 -55.56 1.31
N VAL A 474 -3.49 -55.90 2.07
CA VAL A 474 -4.68 -55.02 2.24
C VAL A 474 -4.29 -53.69 2.88
N VAL A 475 -3.51 -53.71 3.96
CA VAL A 475 -3.04 -52.47 4.63
C VAL A 475 -2.21 -51.62 3.69
N THR A 476 -1.30 -52.22 2.91
CA THR A 476 -0.47 -51.49 1.93
C THR A 476 -1.31 -50.86 0.83
N LEU A 477 -2.33 -51.58 0.32
CA LEU A 477 -3.25 -51.05 -0.68
C LEU A 477 -4.09 -49.87 -0.13
N LEU A 478 -4.60 -50.02 1.10
CA LEU A 478 -5.36 -48.95 1.76
C LEU A 478 -4.49 -47.71 2.01
N GLU A 479 -3.24 -47.92 2.47
CA GLU A 479 -2.27 -46.85 2.65
C GLU A 479 -2.03 -46.12 1.31
N GLY A 480 -1.84 -46.84 0.20
CA GLY A 480 -1.64 -46.29 -1.14
C GLY A 480 -2.85 -45.48 -1.62
N VAL A 481 -4.07 -46.01 -1.45
CA VAL A 481 -5.32 -45.35 -1.86
C VAL A 481 -5.52 -44.05 -1.07
N LEU A 482 -5.38 -44.12 0.26
CA LEU A 482 -5.53 -42.98 1.15
C LEU A 482 -4.46 -41.92 0.92
N GLY A 483 -3.21 -42.36 0.68
CA GLY A 483 -2.09 -41.47 0.28
C GLY A 483 -2.36 -40.73 -1.01
N SER A 484 -2.90 -41.43 -2.00
CA SER A 484 -3.30 -40.83 -3.30
C SER A 484 -4.43 -39.82 -3.12
N LEU A 485 -5.47 -40.18 -2.34
CA LEU A 485 -6.59 -39.26 -2.03
C LEU A 485 -6.14 -38.00 -1.29
N LYS A 486 -5.27 -38.15 -0.27
CA LYS A 486 -4.63 -37.05 0.44
C LYS A 486 -3.91 -36.13 -0.54
N THR A 487 -3.09 -36.68 -1.45
CA THR A 487 -2.33 -35.91 -2.43
C THR A 487 -3.25 -35.17 -3.39
N PHE A 488 -4.32 -35.81 -3.85
CA PHE A 488 -5.32 -35.19 -4.73
C PHE A 488 -6.02 -34.00 -4.06
N LEU A 489 -6.55 -34.18 -2.84
CA LEU A 489 -7.21 -33.11 -2.08
C LEU A 489 -6.26 -31.92 -1.84
N PHE A 490 -5.00 -32.23 -1.54
CA PHE A 490 -3.99 -31.22 -1.32
C PHE A 490 -3.66 -30.46 -2.60
N ALA A 491 -3.47 -31.15 -3.73
CA ALA A 491 -3.17 -30.52 -5.02
C ALA A 491 -4.30 -29.61 -5.50
N GLU A 492 -5.58 -30.05 -5.36
CA GLU A 492 -6.72 -29.22 -5.71
C GLU A 492 -6.79 -27.93 -4.90
N THR A 493 -6.60 -28.03 -3.58
CA THR A 493 -6.62 -26.86 -2.69
C THR A 493 -5.49 -25.89 -3.02
N THR A 494 -4.30 -26.43 -3.29
CA THR A 494 -3.13 -25.69 -3.70
C THR A 494 -3.38 -24.89 -4.98
N ASN A 495 -3.96 -25.50 -5.99
CA ASN A 495 -4.26 -24.83 -7.27
C ASN A 495 -5.26 -23.68 -7.09
N ARG A 496 -6.27 -23.82 -6.21
CA ARG A 496 -7.23 -22.75 -5.91
C ARG A 496 -6.59 -21.56 -5.18
N ILE A 497 -5.69 -21.84 -4.24
CA ILE A 497 -4.92 -20.81 -3.54
C ILE A 497 -4.03 -20.06 -4.53
N ASP A 498 -3.36 -20.79 -5.41
CA ASP A 498 -2.47 -20.25 -6.41
C ASP A 498 -3.16 -19.29 -7.38
N GLN A 499 -4.28 -19.71 -7.96
CA GLN A 499 -5.05 -18.87 -8.88
C GLN A 499 -5.44 -17.54 -8.24
N ARG A 500 -5.81 -17.56 -6.97
CA ARG A 500 -6.19 -16.36 -6.23
C ARG A 500 -5.00 -15.44 -5.96
N LEU A 501 -3.91 -16.00 -5.43
CA LEU A 501 -2.71 -15.24 -5.12
C LEU A 501 -2.06 -14.64 -6.37
N GLY A 502 -2.05 -15.39 -7.47
CA GLY A 502 -1.59 -14.90 -8.75
C GLY A 502 -2.41 -13.72 -9.24
N ALA A 503 -3.75 -13.83 -9.19
CA ALA A 503 -4.65 -12.74 -9.56
C ALA A 503 -4.43 -11.49 -8.68
N GLU A 504 -4.25 -11.64 -7.37
CA GLU A 504 -4.03 -10.54 -6.43
C GLU A 504 -2.70 -9.80 -6.69
N VAL A 505 -1.62 -10.54 -7.01
CA VAL A 505 -0.32 -9.93 -7.37
C VAL A 505 -0.40 -9.19 -8.70
N ILE A 506 -1.08 -9.75 -9.70
CA ILE A 506 -1.25 -9.09 -11.00
C ILE A 506 -2.14 -7.86 -10.87
N ASP A 507 -3.25 -7.94 -10.11
CA ASP A 507 -4.10 -6.77 -9.82
C ASP A 507 -3.30 -5.65 -9.16
N HIS A 508 -2.49 -5.98 -8.14
CA HIS A 508 -1.61 -5.02 -7.48
C HIS A 508 -0.59 -4.40 -8.46
N LEU A 509 0.05 -5.23 -9.30
CA LEU A 509 1.02 -4.76 -10.29
C LEU A 509 0.40 -3.77 -11.27
N LEU A 510 -0.81 -4.06 -11.78
CA LEU A 510 -1.50 -3.20 -12.77
C LEU A 510 -1.94 -1.86 -12.17
N ARG A 511 -2.08 -1.77 -10.84
CA ARG A 511 -2.44 -0.55 -10.12
C ARG A 511 -1.25 0.27 -9.61
N LEU A 512 -0.01 -0.14 -9.94
CA LEU A 512 1.17 0.63 -9.57
C LEU A 512 1.29 1.91 -10.40
N PRO A 513 1.87 3.01 -9.84
CA PRO A 513 2.06 4.26 -10.56
C PRO A 513 3.03 4.10 -11.74
N LEU A 514 2.83 4.87 -12.81
CA LEU A 514 3.64 4.80 -14.04
C LEU A 514 5.14 4.95 -13.76
N GLY A 515 5.54 5.81 -12.84
CA GLY A 515 6.95 5.99 -12.46
C GLY A 515 7.63 4.73 -11.89
N TYR A 516 6.87 3.71 -11.47
CA TYR A 516 7.43 2.40 -11.10
C TYR A 516 7.94 1.65 -12.33
N PHE A 517 7.17 1.67 -13.43
CA PHE A 517 7.48 0.98 -14.69
C PHE A 517 8.61 1.68 -15.47
N ASP A 518 8.67 3.01 -15.44
CA ASP A 518 9.72 3.78 -16.13
C ASP A 518 11.13 3.51 -15.59
N ARG A 519 11.23 3.09 -14.34
CA ARG A 519 12.52 2.84 -13.68
C ARG A 519 13.01 1.41 -13.84
N ARG A 520 12.21 0.50 -14.41
CA ARG A 520 12.49 -0.94 -14.48
C ARG A 520 12.23 -1.52 -15.85
N PRO A 521 13.18 -2.30 -16.38
CA PRO A 521 12.97 -3.06 -17.63
C PRO A 521 11.83 -4.07 -17.48
N VAL A 522 11.01 -4.24 -18.50
CA VAL A 522 9.88 -5.20 -18.51
C VAL A 522 10.34 -6.64 -18.23
N GLY A 523 11.53 -7.01 -18.72
CA GLY A 523 12.12 -8.34 -18.46
C GLY A 523 12.42 -8.58 -16.97
N GLU A 524 12.82 -7.54 -16.21
CA GLU A 524 13.01 -7.64 -14.77
C GLU A 524 11.69 -7.89 -14.03
N LEU A 525 10.61 -7.24 -14.46
CA LEU A 525 9.28 -7.45 -13.88
C LEU A 525 8.78 -8.88 -14.12
N GLY A 526 8.98 -9.44 -15.32
CA GLY A 526 8.66 -10.83 -15.64
C GLY A 526 9.40 -11.83 -14.72
N THR A 527 10.70 -11.60 -14.47
CA THR A 527 11.45 -12.47 -13.54
C THR A 527 10.97 -12.36 -12.09
N ARG A 528 10.54 -11.19 -11.66
CA ARG A 528 9.97 -10.99 -10.31
C ARG A 528 8.62 -11.68 -10.13
N ILE A 529 7.77 -11.68 -11.15
CA ILE A 529 6.50 -12.43 -11.15
C ILE A 529 6.77 -13.93 -11.08
N ALA A 530 7.79 -14.43 -11.80
CA ALA A 530 8.19 -15.84 -11.73
C ALA A 530 8.67 -16.28 -10.33
N GLU A 531 9.13 -15.34 -9.48
CA GLU A 531 9.45 -15.66 -8.07
C GLU A 531 8.20 -16.08 -7.27
N LEU A 532 7.00 -15.59 -7.65
CA LEU A 532 5.74 -16.02 -7.03
C LEU A 532 5.54 -17.54 -7.19
N GLU A 533 5.87 -18.10 -8.35
CA GLU A 533 5.79 -19.54 -8.59
C GLU A 533 6.68 -20.35 -7.64
N LYS A 534 7.88 -19.87 -7.36
CA LYS A 534 8.78 -20.52 -6.40
C LYS A 534 8.23 -20.49 -4.97
N ILE A 535 7.71 -19.32 -4.53
CA ILE A 535 7.08 -19.16 -3.22
C ILE A 535 5.87 -20.10 -3.10
N ARG A 536 5.04 -20.12 -4.11
CA ARG A 536 3.88 -20.99 -4.21
C ARG A 536 4.27 -22.47 -4.06
N ASN A 537 5.17 -22.96 -4.93
CA ASN A 537 5.60 -24.36 -4.97
C ASN A 537 6.18 -24.82 -3.63
N PHE A 538 6.80 -23.91 -2.91
CA PHE A 538 7.27 -24.18 -1.55
C PHE A 538 6.12 -24.27 -0.55
N LEU A 539 5.28 -23.23 -0.46
CA LEU A 539 4.22 -23.13 0.57
C LEU A 539 3.14 -24.21 0.41
N THR A 540 2.78 -24.51 -0.83
CA THR A 540 1.67 -25.39 -1.16
C THR A 540 2.11 -26.81 -1.51
N GLY A 541 3.40 -27.06 -1.68
CA GLY A 541 3.93 -28.36 -2.06
C GLY A 541 4.66 -29.05 -0.89
N GLN A 542 5.95 -28.99 -0.95
CA GLN A 542 6.85 -29.83 -0.15
C GLN A 542 6.93 -29.43 1.32
N ALA A 543 6.77 -28.13 1.65
CA ALA A 543 6.95 -27.65 3.02
C ALA A 543 5.86 -28.15 3.97
N LEU A 544 4.58 -28.00 3.58
CA LEU A 544 3.46 -28.37 4.45
C LEU A 544 3.40 -29.87 4.67
N THR A 545 3.59 -30.67 3.63
CA THR A 545 3.62 -32.14 3.76
C THR A 545 4.76 -32.59 4.66
N THR A 546 5.95 -32.03 4.50
CA THR A 546 7.11 -32.40 5.35
C THR A 546 6.93 -31.95 6.79
N ILE A 547 6.32 -30.79 7.06
CA ILE A 547 5.98 -30.34 8.42
C ILE A 547 4.99 -31.31 9.06
N LEU A 548 3.96 -31.73 8.31
CA LEU A 548 3.00 -32.73 8.80
C LEU A 548 3.68 -34.07 9.09
N ASP A 549 4.51 -34.56 8.18
CA ASP A 549 5.25 -35.83 8.38
C ASP A 549 6.20 -35.73 9.57
N ALA A 550 6.87 -34.58 9.76
CA ALA A 550 7.74 -34.35 10.92
C ALA A 550 6.93 -34.29 12.24
N LEU A 551 5.74 -33.68 12.23
CA LEU A 551 4.85 -33.63 13.40
C LEU A 551 4.42 -35.07 13.83
N PHE A 552 4.03 -35.89 12.83
CA PHE A 552 3.63 -37.26 13.09
C PHE A 552 4.82 -38.18 13.45
N SER A 553 6.05 -37.81 13.12
CA SER A 553 7.27 -38.54 13.55
C SER A 553 7.35 -38.66 15.08
N VAL A 554 6.70 -37.77 15.83
CA VAL A 554 6.63 -37.84 17.30
C VAL A 554 5.96 -39.15 17.74
N ILE A 555 4.92 -39.61 17.01
CA ILE A 555 4.24 -40.91 17.32
C ILE A 555 5.23 -42.06 17.11
N TYR A 556 5.97 -42.03 15.99
CA TYR A 556 6.96 -43.08 15.73
C TYR A 556 8.09 -43.08 16.76
N ILE A 557 8.57 -41.91 17.22
CA ILE A 557 9.55 -41.78 18.29
C ILE A 557 9.02 -42.39 19.60
N ALA A 558 7.74 -42.13 19.95
CA ALA A 558 7.11 -42.71 21.12
C ALA A 558 7.08 -44.24 21.02
N VAL A 559 6.69 -44.81 19.88
CA VAL A 559 6.69 -46.25 19.63
C VAL A 559 8.11 -46.82 19.71
N MET A 560 9.12 -46.18 19.10
CA MET A 560 10.52 -46.58 19.19
C MET A 560 11.01 -46.61 20.64
N ALA A 561 10.65 -45.60 21.44
CA ALA A 561 11.05 -45.53 22.85
C ALA A 561 10.43 -46.66 23.70
N LEU A 562 9.22 -47.12 23.34
CA LEU A 562 8.57 -48.28 23.95
C LEU A 562 9.30 -49.61 23.64
N TYR A 563 9.92 -49.72 22.45
CA TYR A 563 10.73 -50.87 22.09
C TYR A 563 12.07 -50.91 22.84
N SER A 564 12.80 -49.79 22.72
CA SER A 564 14.08 -49.61 23.41
C SER A 564 14.46 -48.11 23.42
N TRP A 565 14.56 -47.53 24.61
CA TRP A 565 14.99 -46.14 24.78
C TRP A 565 16.43 -45.93 24.37
N VAL A 566 17.31 -46.95 24.54
CA VAL A 566 18.72 -46.92 24.15
C VAL A 566 18.89 -46.84 22.63
N LEU A 567 18.21 -47.73 21.89
CA LEU A 567 18.22 -47.70 20.43
C LEU A 567 17.62 -46.40 19.87
N THR A 568 16.57 -45.90 20.53
CA THR A 568 15.94 -44.61 20.15
C THR A 568 16.94 -43.46 20.29
N LEU A 569 17.70 -43.43 21.37
CA LEU A 569 18.74 -42.44 21.61
C LEU A 569 19.86 -42.54 20.57
N VAL A 570 20.32 -43.76 20.22
CA VAL A 570 21.32 -44.00 19.16
C VAL A 570 20.77 -43.52 17.80
N ALA A 571 19.51 -43.81 17.45
CA ALA A 571 18.92 -43.41 16.21
C ALA A 571 18.81 -41.86 16.08
N LEU A 572 18.45 -41.20 17.19
CA LEU A 572 18.27 -39.74 17.24
C LEU A 572 19.56 -38.97 17.46
N ALA A 573 20.65 -39.59 17.91
CA ALA A 573 21.95 -38.94 18.17
C ALA A 573 22.57 -38.28 16.94
N VAL A 574 22.19 -38.73 15.75
CA VAL A 574 22.65 -38.13 14.47
C VAL A 574 21.96 -36.81 14.14
N LEU A 575 20.74 -36.54 14.67
CA LEU A 575 19.97 -35.35 14.38
C LEU A 575 20.67 -34.04 14.80
N PRO A 576 21.23 -33.89 16.02
CA PRO A 576 21.95 -32.68 16.41
C PRO A 576 23.16 -32.38 15.49
N ILE A 577 23.86 -33.41 15.05
CA ILE A 577 25.01 -33.29 14.13
C ILE A 577 24.53 -32.75 12.77
N GLN A 578 23.43 -33.30 12.29
CA GLN A 578 22.79 -32.89 11.04
C GLN A 578 22.31 -31.45 11.07
N VAL A 579 21.58 -31.09 12.15
CA VAL A 579 21.11 -29.71 12.36
C VAL A 579 22.30 -28.75 12.41
N GLY A 580 23.37 -29.12 13.13
CA GLY A 580 24.61 -28.35 13.19
C GLY A 580 25.24 -28.14 11.80
N LEU A 581 25.34 -29.20 10.99
CA LEU A 581 25.87 -29.15 9.63
C LEU A 581 25.03 -28.19 8.74
N THR A 582 23.73 -28.26 8.84
CA THR A 582 22.81 -27.42 8.06
C THR A 582 22.90 -25.94 8.47
N LEU A 583 22.92 -25.65 9.76
CA LEU A 583 23.02 -24.30 10.29
C LEU A 583 24.37 -23.66 9.95
N LEU A 584 25.48 -24.41 9.99
CA LEU A 584 26.78 -23.93 9.59
C LEU A 584 26.89 -23.64 8.07
N GLY A 585 26.23 -24.47 7.25
CA GLY A 585 26.21 -24.28 5.79
C GLY A 585 25.26 -23.17 5.31
N ALA A 586 24.22 -22.83 6.08
CA ALA A 586 23.16 -21.91 5.66
C ALA A 586 23.65 -20.51 5.20
N PRO A 587 24.55 -19.80 5.91
CA PRO A 587 25.02 -18.47 5.49
C PRO A 587 25.82 -18.51 4.19
N LEU A 588 26.63 -19.55 3.99
CA LEU A 588 27.40 -19.76 2.76
C LEU A 588 26.45 -20.03 1.57
N PHE A 589 25.48 -20.92 1.76
CA PHE A 589 24.51 -21.25 0.74
C PHE A 589 23.66 -20.04 0.33
N ARG A 590 23.20 -19.23 1.30
CA ARG A 590 22.45 -17.98 1.03
C ARG A 590 23.27 -16.99 0.19
N ARG A 591 24.56 -16.81 0.52
CA ARG A 591 25.46 -15.93 -0.23
C ARG A 591 25.63 -16.40 -1.68
N GLN A 592 25.92 -17.70 -1.88
CA GLN A 592 26.09 -18.29 -3.21
C GLN A 592 24.79 -18.23 -4.03
N PHE A 593 23.65 -18.48 -3.39
CA PHE A 593 22.35 -18.37 -4.04
C PHE A 593 22.10 -16.95 -4.56
N ARG A 594 22.35 -15.93 -3.72
CA ARG A 594 22.19 -14.52 -4.11
C ARG A 594 23.09 -14.15 -5.29
N GLN A 595 24.35 -14.55 -5.25
CA GLN A 595 25.30 -14.31 -6.35
C GLN A 595 24.87 -14.99 -7.66
N SER A 596 24.45 -16.24 -7.60
CA SER A 596 23.94 -16.96 -8.77
C SER A 596 22.68 -16.29 -9.34
N ALA A 597 21.76 -15.84 -8.49
CA ALA A 597 20.54 -15.14 -8.92
C ALA A 597 20.85 -13.77 -9.56
N GLU A 598 21.85 -13.03 -9.06
CA GLU A 598 22.27 -11.75 -9.64
C GLU A 598 22.89 -11.94 -11.04
N GLU A 599 23.77 -12.94 -11.22
CA GLU A 599 24.36 -13.23 -12.53
C GLU A 599 23.32 -13.77 -13.54
N ASN A 600 22.36 -14.57 -13.09
CA ASN A 600 21.24 -15.00 -13.93
C ASN A 600 20.40 -13.80 -14.42
N ALA A 601 20.10 -12.86 -13.53
CA ALA A 601 19.35 -11.65 -13.90
C ALA A 601 20.08 -10.82 -14.96
N LYS A 602 21.41 -10.65 -14.85
CA LYS A 602 22.22 -9.96 -15.87
C LYS A 602 22.18 -10.67 -17.22
N THR A 603 22.29 -12.00 -17.20
CA THR A 603 22.26 -12.84 -18.43
C THR A 603 20.92 -12.73 -19.12
N GLN A 604 19.82 -12.84 -18.39
CA GLN A 604 18.46 -12.71 -18.93
C GLN A 604 18.18 -11.29 -19.44
N SER A 605 18.62 -10.26 -18.70
CA SER A 605 18.46 -8.86 -19.13
C SER A 605 19.14 -8.59 -20.46
N HIS A 606 20.38 -9.06 -20.62
CA HIS A 606 21.10 -8.93 -21.89
C HIS A 606 20.43 -9.66 -23.04
N LEU A 607 19.91 -10.88 -22.80
CA LEU A 607 19.19 -11.64 -23.82
C LEU A 607 17.93 -10.90 -24.28
N VAL A 608 17.14 -10.38 -23.32
CA VAL A 608 15.92 -9.59 -23.63
C VAL A 608 16.28 -8.33 -24.40
N GLU A 609 17.36 -7.62 -24.02
CA GLU A 609 17.84 -6.43 -24.72
C GLU A 609 18.22 -6.74 -26.18
N VAL A 610 19.00 -7.80 -26.42
CA VAL A 610 19.41 -8.24 -27.76
C VAL A 610 18.21 -8.64 -28.61
N LEU A 611 17.26 -9.41 -28.06
CA LEU A 611 16.06 -9.84 -28.79
C LEU A 611 15.10 -8.68 -29.08
N THR A 612 14.94 -7.74 -28.13
CA THR A 612 14.13 -6.53 -28.34
C THR A 612 14.76 -5.64 -29.42
N GLY A 613 16.08 -5.50 -29.42
CA GLY A 613 16.85 -4.73 -30.40
C GLY A 613 17.34 -5.54 -31.59
N ILE A 614 16.70 -6.69 -31.92
CA ILE A 614 17.22 -7.63 -32.93
C ILE A 614 17.42 -6.99 -34.31
N GLN A 615 16.55 -6.06 -34.68
CA GLN A 615 16.69 -5.32 -35.95
C GLN A 615 18.00 -4.53 -35.97
N THR A 616 18.36 -3.86 -34.88
CA THR A 616 19.64 -3.12 -34.76
C THR A 616 20.82 -4.08 -34.79
N VAL A 617 20.72 -5.22 -34.07
CA VAL A 617 21.77 -6.24 -34.05
C VAL A 617 22.04 -6.76 -35.48
N LYS A 618 20.98 -7.02 -36.25
CA LYS A 618 21.07 -7.46 -37.65
C LYS A 618 21.59 -6.36 -38.57
N ALA A 619 21.05 -5.15 -38.45
CA ALA A 619 21.44 -4.02 -39.31
C ALA A 619 22.92 -3.61 -39.12
N GLN A 620 23.44 -3.73 -37.89
CA GLN A 620 24.83 -3.40 -37.56
C GLN A 620 25.80 -4.59 -37.64
N ASN A 621 25.29 -5.81 -37.97
CA ASN A 621 26.09 -7.05 -38.08
C ASN A 621 26.90 -7.34 -36.79
N VAL A 622 26.27 -7.18 -35.63
CA VAL A 622 26.93 -7.35 -34.33
C VAL A 622 26.47 -8.63 -33.59
N GLU A 623 25.96 -9.63 -34.30
CA GLU A 623 25.48 -10.89 -33.71
C GLU A 623 26.59 -11.61 -32.93
N MET A 624 27.81 -11.64 -33.46
CA MET A 624 28.92 -12.30 -32.83
C MET A 624 29.34 -11.60 -31.54
N VAL A 625 29.34 -10.28 -31.54
CA VAL A 625 29.67 -9.46 -30.35
C VAL A 625 28.59 -9.69 -29.25
N SER A 626 27.32 -9.65 -29.64
CA SER A 626 26.20 -9.90 -28.71
C SER A 626 26.26 -11.33 -28.15
N ARG A 627 26.57 -12.33 -28.98
CA ARG A 627 26.77 -13.72 -28.57
C ARG A 627 27.95 -13.87 -27.59
N TRP A 628 29.08 -13.23 -27.86
CA TRP A 628 30.26 -13.32 -26.97
C TRP A 628 29.95 -12.68 -25.62
N LYS A 629 29.23 -11.56 -25.61
CA LYS A 629 28.83 -10.89 -24.36
C LYS A 629 27.85 -11.76 -23.57
N TRP A 630 26.87 -12.36 -24.22
CA TRP A 630 25.97 -13.30 -23.58
C TRP A 630 26.72 -14.52 -23.03
N GLN A 631 27.66 -15.08 -23.80
CA GLN A 631 28.45 -16.23 -23.38
C GLN A 631 29.32 -15.91 -22.17
N GLU A 632 29.92 -14.72 -22.10
CA GLU A 632 30.65 -14.24 -20.92
C GLU A 632 29.79 -14.19 -19.69
N LEU A 633 28.58 -13.55 -19.78
CA LEU A 633 27.63 -13.45 -18.69
C LEU A 633 27.11 -14.82 -18.25
N TYR A 634 26.79 -15.66 -19.20
CA TYR A 634 26.31 -17.02 -18.97
C TYR A 634 27.36 -17.89 -18.30
N SER A 635 28.64 -17.79 -18.70
CA SER A 635 29.73 -18.50 -18.06
C SER A 635 29.90 -18.09 -16.60
N ARG A 636 29.77 -16.82 -16.26
CA ARG A 636 29.77 -16.33 -14.86
C ARG A 636 28.59 -16.90 -14.07
N TYR A 637 27.41 -16.91 -14.65
CA TYR A 637 26.21 -17.49 -14.05
C TYR A 637 26.41 -18.99 -13.75
N ILE A 638 26.93 -19.76 -14.75
CA ILE A 638 27.20 -21.18 -14.59
C ILE A 638 28.26 -21.43 -13.50
N ALA A 639 29.34 -20.64 -13.46
CA ALA A 639 30.35 -20.76 -12.42
C ALA A 639 29.76 -20.56 -11.02
N ARG A 640 28.91 -19.53 -10.81
CA ARG A 640 28.25 -19.32 -9.51
C ARG A 640 27.21 -20.39 -9.18
N THR A 641 26.51 -20.89 -10.19
CA THR A 641 25.56 -21.99 -10.01
C THR A 641 26.29 -23.29 -9.65
N TYR A 642 27.44 -23.55 -10.24
CA TYR A 642 28.27 -24.68 -9.91
C TYR A 642 28.79 -24.65 -8.47
N GLU A 643 29.32 -23.51 -8.00
CA GLU A 643 29.71 -23.31 -6.59
C GLU A 643 28.54 -23.63 -5.63
N LYS A 644 27.35 -23.11 -5.93
CA LYS A 644 26.13 -23.38 -5.16
C LYS A 644 25.77 -24.87 -5.17
N THR A 645 25.83 -25.51 -6.34
CA THR A 645 25.48 -26.92 -6.50
C THR A 645 26.43 -27.82 -5.74
N ILE A 646 27.75 -27.56 -5.81
CA ILE A 646 28.75 -28.34 -5.04
C ILE A 646 28.46 -28.23 -3.54
N THR A 647 28.24 -27.01 -3.03
CA THR A 647 27.96 -26.81 -1.61
C THR A 647 26.69 -27.55 -1.18
N GLY A 648 25.59 -27.42 -1.94
CA GLY A 648 24.36 -28.13 -1.68
C GLY A 648 24.50 -29.65 -1.74
N THR A 649 25.19 -30.17 -2.77
CA THR A 649 25.46 -31.60 -2.91
C THR A 649 26.32 -32.13 -1.78
N ALA A 650 27.36 -31.38 -1.37
CA ALA A 650 28.23 -31.78 -0.25
C ALA A 650 27.45 -31.93 1.06
N VAL A 651 26.58 -30.96 1.38
CA VAL A 651 25.70 -31.02 2.56
C VAL A 651 24.73 -32.20 2.47
N THR A 652 24.14 -32.43 1.30
CA THR A 652 23.19 -33.54 1.08
C THR A 652 23.89 -34.90 1.22
N GLN A 653 25.07 -35.07 0.62
CA GLN A 653 25.86 -36.30 0.72
C GLN A 653 26.36 -36.56 2.14
N ALA A 654 26.82 -35.53 2.86
CA ALA A 654 27.21 -35.66 4.26
C ALA A 654 26.01 -36.12 5.12
N SER A 655 24.82 -35.55 4.85
CA SER A 655 23.55 -35.96 5.49
C SER A 655 23.20 -37.42 5.24
N GLN A 656 23.34 -37.86 3.98
CA GLN A 656 23.10 -39.28 3.62
C GLN A 656 24.09 -40.25 4.29
N VAL A 657 25.37 -39.86 4.37
CA VAL A 657 26.39 -40.66 5.08
C VAL A 657 26.05 -40.78 6.56
N LEU A 658 25.65 -39.67 7.22
CA LEU A 658 25.25 -39.66 8.61
C LEU A 658 24.01 -40.57 8.84
N GLN A 659 23.05 -40.55 7.91
CA GLN A 659 21.88 -41.43 7.98
C GLN A 659 22.24 -42.91 7.87
N LYS A 660 23.10 -43.28 6.90
CA LYS A 660 23.60 -44.67 6.75
C LYS A 660 24.35 -45.12 7.99
N LEU A 661 25.18 -44.24 8.56
CA LEU A 661 25.89 -44.53 9.79
C LEU A 661 24.94 -44.76 10.96
N SER A 662 23.91 -43.93 11.11
CA SER A 662 22.85 -44.14 12.12
C SER A 662 22.20 -45.52 11.97
N GLN A 663 21.82 -45.90 10.75
CA GLN A 663 21.19 -47.21 10.46
C GLN A 663 22.11 -48.38 10.79
N LEU A 664 23.44 -48.25 10.50
CA LEU A 664 24.43 -49.25 10.86
C LEU A 664 24.60 -49.34 12.37
N LEU A 665 24.67 -48.20 13.08
CA LEU A 665 24.78 -48.19 14.55
C LEU A 665 23.53 -48.81 15.21
N VAL A 666 22.35 -48.50 14.75
CA VAL A 666 21.10 -49.14 15.23
C VAL A 666 21.10 -50.64 15.01
N LEU A 667 21.57 -51.11 13.86
CA LEU A 667 21.70 -52.54 13.57
C LEU A 667 22.73 -53.19 14.47
N TRP A 668 23.91 -52.57 14.64
CA TRP A 668 25.00 -53.14 15.45
C TRP A 668 24.63 -53.24 16.94
N VAL A 669 24.16 -52.13 17.55
CA VAL A 669 23.73 -52.11 18.95
C VAL A 669 22.50 -52.97 19.15
N GLY A 670 21.53 -52.93 18.22
CA GLY A 670 20.34 -53.76 18.31
C GLY A 670 20.63 -55.25 18.16
N ALA A 671 21.58 -55.65 17.30
CA ALA A 671 22.00 -57.07 17.22
C ALA A 671 22.68 -57.54 18.53
N ALA A 672 23.48 -56.67 19.17
CA ALA A 672 24.06 -56.99 20.49
C ALA A 672 22.94 -57.18 21.55
N MET A 673 21.91 -56.33 21.56
CA MET A 673 20.77 -56.49 22.49
C MET A 673 19.93 -57.73 22.19
N VAL A 674 19.81 -58.13 20.92
CA VAL A 674 19.12 -59.42 20.57
C VAL A 674 19.94 -60.62 21.07
N LEU A 675 21.26 -60.61 20.96
CA LEU A 675 22.14 -61.66 21.48
C LEU A 675 22.07 -61.73 23.01
N GLN A 676 21.86 -60.61 23.70
CA GLN A 676 21.65 -60.53 25.15
C GLN A 676 20.23 -60.92 25.60
N GLY A 677 19.31 -61.15 24.68
CA GLY A 677 17.95 -61.52 24.96
C GLY A 677 17.03 -60.37 25.41
N GLU A 678 17.48 -59.11 25.24
CA GLU A 678 16.70 -57.92 25.60
C GLU A 678 15.69 -57.53 24.52
N LEU A 679 15.90 -57.95 23.28
CA LEU A 679 15.03 -57.70 22.13
C LEU A 679 14.84 -58.99 21.32
N THR A 680 13.72 -59.08 20.63
CA THR A 680 13.48 -60.10 19.59
C THR A 680 14.01 -59.62 18.21
N LEU A 681 14.27 -60.62 17.32
CA LEU A 681 14.71 -60.29 15.96
C LEU A 681 13.63 -59.47 15.22
N GLY A 682 12.35 -59.79 15.38
CA GLY A 682 11.23 -59.09 14.79
C GLY A 682 11.13 -57.67 15.30
N GLN A 683 11.35 -57.45 16.61
CA GLN A 683 11.41 -56.11 17.19
C GLN A 683 12.53 -55.26 16.62
N LEU A 684 13.72 -55.81 16.42
CA LEU A 684 14.85 -55.12 15.79
C LEU A 684 14.52 -54.68 14.36
N ILE A 685 13.93 -55.60 13.56
CA ILE A 685 13.56 -55.27 12.17
C ILE A 685 12.47 -54.21 12.11
N ALA A 686 11.41 -54.34 12.95
CA ALA A 686 10.37 -53.35 13.07
C ALA A 686 10.94 -51.97 13.47
N PHE A 687 11.80 -51.95 14.50
CA PHE A 687 12.48 -50.74 14.95
C PHE A 687 13.28 -50.07 13.83
N ARG A 688 14.05 -50.87 13.04
CA ARG A 688 14.81 -50.35 11.90
C ARG A 688 13.93 -49.69 10.83
N ILE A 689 12.78 -50.29 10.52
CA ILE A 689 11.81 -49.72 9.55
C ILE A 689 11.21 -48.44 10.10
N ILE A 690 10.74 -48.42 11.36
CA ILE A 690 10.16 -47.26 12.02
C ILE A 690 11.18 -46.14 12.14
N SER A 691 12.45 -46.44 12.46
CA SER A 691 13.55 -45.48 12.50
C SER A 691 13.72 -44.76 11.15
N GLY A 692 13.52 -45.47 10.01
CA GLY A 692 13.50 -44.87 8.68
C GLY A 692 12.38 -43.82 8.50
N TYR A 693 11.18 -44.11 9.03
CA TYR A 693 10.02 -43.19 8.97
C TYR A 693 10.21 -41.94 9.85
N VAL A 694 11.06 -41.99 10.87
CA VAL A 694 11.42 -40.81 11.68
C VAL A 694 12.53 -40.01 11.04
N THR A 695 13.61 -40.64 10.59
CA THR A 695 14.79 -39.95 10.12
C THR A 695 14.59 -39.28 8.76
N GLN A 696 13.80 -39.86 7.87
CA GLN A 696 13.55 -39.30 6.55
C GLN A 696 12.84 -37.92 6.56
N PRO A 697 11.69 -37.73 7.22
CA PRO A 697 11.07 -36.40 7.33
C PRO A 697 11.95 -35.37 8.02
N LEU A 698 12.69 -35.77 9.04
CA LEU A 698 13.60 -34.87 9.76
C LEU A 698 14.79 -34.43 8.90
N LEU A 699 15.29 -35.32 8.01
CA LEU A 699 16.29 -34.96 7.02
C LEU A 699 15.73 -33.96 5.97
N ARG A 700 14.47 -34.15 5.55
CA ARG A 700 13.80 -33.21 4.64
C ARG A 700 13.62 -31.83 5.27
N LEU A 701 13.49 -31.71 6.58
CA LEU A 701 13.48 -30.41 7.27
C LEU A 701 14.76 -29.62 7.03
N SER A 702 15.91 -30.30 6.91
CA SER A 702 17.17 -29.63 6.56
C SER A 702 17.14 -29.00 5.17
N THR A 703 16.57 -29.71 4.18
CA THR A 703 16.40 -29.14 2.82
C THR A 703 15.37 -28.04 2.79
N ILE A 704 14.29 -28.15 3.60
CA ILE A 704 13.31 -27.05 3.77
C ILE A 704 14.00 -25.79 4.29
N TRP A 705 14.94 -25.92 5.24
CA TRP A 705 15.67 -24.78 5.75
C TRP A 705 16.51 -24.08 4.65
N GLN A 706 17.12 -24.84 3.74
CA GLN A 706 17.80 -24.29 2.57
C GLN A 706 16.82 -23.57 1.65
N ASN A 707 15.67 -24.19 1.36
CA ASN A 707 14.62 -23.58 0.54
C ASN A 707 14.04 -22.30 1.19
N ILE A 708 13.93 -22.23 2.52
CA ILE A 708 13.54 -21.01 3.23
C ILE A 708 14.54 -19.87 3.01
N GLN A 709 15.85 -20.15 2.95
CA GLN A 709 16.85 -19.13 2.65
C GLN A 709 16.73 -18.64 1.20
N GLU A 710 16.42 -19.53 0.26
CA GLU A 710 16.11 -19.17 -1.13
C GLU A 710 14.86 -18.29 -1.21
N LEU A 711 13.80 -18.69 -0.52
CA LEU A 711 12.55 -17.94 -0.47
C LEU A 711 12.68 -16.56 0.13
N LYS A 712 13.53 -16.34 1.12
CA LYS A 712 13.78 -15.00 1.64
C LYS A 712 14.19 -14.04 0.54
N VAL A 713 15.03 -14.48 -0.40
CA VAL A 713 15.42 -13.66 -1.56
C VAL A 713 14.25 -13.45 -2.51
N SER A 714 13.45 -14.49 -2.76
CA SER A 714 12.25 -14.38 -3.59
C SER A 714 11.20 -13.44 -2.95
N PHE A 715 11.03 -13.49 -1.61
CA PHE A 715 10.20 -12.56 -0.87
C PHE A 715 10.71 -11.12 -0.96
N GLU A 716 12.02 -10.89 -0.80
CA GLU A 716 12.63 -9.57 -0.94
C GLU A 716 12.38 -8.96 -2.33
N ARG A 717 12.42 -9.76 -3.40
CA ARG A 717 12.16 -9.33 -4.77
C ARG A 717 10.68 -9.03 -5.02
N LEU A 718 9.79 -9.87 -4.55
CA LEU A 718 8.34 -9.68 -4.71
C LEU A 718 7.81 -8.56 -3.81
N ALA A 719 8.40 -8.40 -2.62
CA ALA A 719 8.09 -7.31 -1.71
C ALA A 719 8.31 -5.92 -2.34
N ASP A 720 9.21 -5.79 -3.31
CA ASP A 720 9.41 -4.55 -4.05
C ASP A 720 8.18 -4.16 -4.90
N ILE A 721 7.43 -5.16 -5.38
CA ILE A 721 6.16 -4.93 -6.07
C ILE A 721 5.06 -4.63 -5.04
N ILE A 722 4.82 -5.54 -4.10
CA ILE A 722 3.67 -5.51 -3.19
C ILE A 722 3.73 -4.33 -2.19
N ASN A 723 4.92 -3.98 -1.70
CA ASN A 723 5.06 -2.86 -0.76
C ASN A 723 5.15 -1.49 -1.45
N THR A 724 5.12 -1.44 -2.80
CA THR A 724 5.03 -0.17 -3.51
C THR A 724 3.59 0.32 -3.42
N PRO A 725 3.35 1.57 -2.97
CA PRO A 725 1.99 2.09 -2.84
C PRO A 725 1.28 2.12 -4.19
N LEU A 726 0.00 1.79 -4.17
CA LEU A 726 -0.87 1.81 -5.35
C LEU A 726 -1.10 3.26 -5.81
N GLU A 727 -1.30 3.44 -7.10
CA GLU A 727 -1.66 4.74 -7.70
C GLU A 727 -3.04 5.22 -7.21
N SER A 728 -4.00 4.29 -7.11
CA SER A 728 -5.31 4.50 -6.52
C SER A 728 -5.47 3.56 -5.33
N ASN A 729 -5.46 4.11 -4.13
CA ASN A 729 -5.70 3.41 -2.88
C ASN A 729 -7.12 3.70 -2.35
N GLU A 730 -7.47 3.16 -1.19
CA GLU A 730 -8.78 3.40 -0.56
C GLU A 730 -9.05 4.89 -0.34
N SER A 731 -8.01 5.68 -0.05
CA SER A 731 -8.16 7.14 0.13
C SER A 731 -8.45 7.86 -1.20
N ASP A 732 -7.96 7.36 -2.33
CA ASP A 732 -8.28 7.92 -3.64
C ASP A 732 -9.73 7.61 -4.06
N GLN A 733 -10.20 6.39 -3.78
CA GLN A 733 -11.60 5.99 -4.02
C GLN A 733 -12.60 6.77 -3.16
N ALA A 734 -12.17 7.29 -2.02
CA ALA A 734 -12.96 8.15 -1.15
C ALA A 734 -12.96 9.63 -1.57
N LYS A 735 -12.14 10.02 -2.54
CA LYS A 735 -12.15 11.37 -3.10
C LYS A 735 -13.43 11.64 -3.88
N ILE A 736 -13.70 12.91 -4.15
CA ILE A 736 -14.90 13.34 -4.88
C ILE A 736 -14.79 12.85 -6.33
N PRO A 737 -15.81 12.13 -6.87
CA PRO A 737 -15.86 11.87 -8.30
C PRO A 737 -15.90 13.19 -9.06
N LEU A 738 -15.04 13.33 -10.08
CA LEU A 738 -15.04 14.52 -10.92
C LEU A 738 -16.38 14.59 -11.69
N PRO A 739 -17.16 15.67 -11.53
CA PRO A 739 -18.40 15.85 -12.30
C PRO A 739 -18.07 15.96 -13.81
N PRO A 740 -19.07 15.90 -14.70
CA PRO A 740 -18.87 16.19 -16.12
C PRO A 740 -18.17 17.53 -16.30
N ILE A 741 -17.01 17.52 -17.00
CA ILE A 741 -16.16 18.69 -17.17
C ILE A 741 -16.54 19.47 -18.43
N ASP A 742 -16.32 20.79 -18.42
CA ASP A 742 -16.35 21.66 -19.60
C ASP A 742 -14.98 21.71 -20.30
N GLY A 743 -13.89 21.42 -19.56
CA GLY A 743 -12.54 21.26 -20.08
C GLY A 743 -11.67 22.51 -19.94
N GLN A 744 -11.95 23.42 -19.02
CA GLN A 744 -11.01 24.47 -18.63
C GLN A 744 -9.82 23.85 -17.87
N VAL A 745 -8.58 24.27 -18.19
CA VAL A 745 -7.38 23.74 -17.53
C VAL A 745 -6.54 24.89 -16.99
N LYS A 746 -6.14 24.81 -15.72
CA LYS A 746 -5.28 25.80 -15.08
C LYS A 746 -4.10 25.15 -14.39
N PHE A 747 -2.90 25.60 -14.71
CA PHE A 747 -1.67 25.31 -13.99
C PHE A 747 -1.31 26.52 -13.12
N ASP A 748 -1.13 26.29 -11.82
CA ASP A 748 -0.85 27.31 -10.81
C ASP A 748 0.49 26.99 -10.14
N ASP A 749 1.53 27.67 -10.57
CA ASP A 749 2.94 27.57 -10.13
C ASP A 749 3.50 26.12 -10.14
N VAL A 750 3.21 25.36 -11.19
CA VAL A 750 3.54 23.94 -11.28
C VAL A 750 5.02 23.73 -11.58
N THR A 751 5.69 23.00 -10.68
CA THR A 751 7.07 22.54 -10.84
C THR A 751 7.12 21.02 -10.74
N PHE A 752 7.89 20.36 -11.64
CA PHE A 752 7.98 18.91 -11.69
C PHE A 752 9.38 18.40 -12.05
N ARG A 753 9.78 17.28 -11.41
CA ARG A 753 10.99 16.51 -11.75
C ARG A 753 10.71 15.00 -11.68
N PHE A 754 11.36 14.21 -12.53
CA PHE A 754 11.21 12.75 -12.51
C PHE A 754 11.92 12.06 -11.32
N LYS A 755 12.98 12.70 -10.79
CA LYS A 755 13.71 12.22 -9.61
C LYS A 755 13.99 13.40 -8.70
N PRO A 756 13.87 13.24 -7.38
CA PRO A 756 14.16 14.32 -6.43
C PRO A 756 15.56 14.94 -6.59
N SER A 757 16.56 14.13 -7.07
CA SER A 757 17.94 14.58 -7.27
C SER A 757 18.22 15.16 -8.66
N SER A 758 17.24 15.18 -9.57
CA SER A 758 17.42 15.76 -10.92
C SER A 758 16.91 17.19 -10.99
N PRO A 759 17.45 17.99 -11.93
CA PRO A 759 16.91 19.33 -12.16
C PRO A 759 15.43 19.26 -12.56
N PRO A 760 14.63 20.30 -12.25
CA PRO A 760 13.22 20.33 -12.61
C PRO A 760 13.06 20.34 -14.15
N VAL A 761 12.13 19.51 -14.62
CA VAL A 761 11.77 19.41 -16.04
C VAL A 761 10.70 20.45 -16.40
N LEU A 762 9.82 20.78 -15.44
CA LEU A 762 8.90 21.91 -15.54
C LEU A 762 9.22 22.87 -14.40
N LYS A 763 9.24 24.18 -14.71
CA LYS A 763 9.69 25.25 -13.80
C LYS A 763 8.62 26.32 -13.72
N ASN A 764 7.92 26.39 -12.58
CA ASN A 764 6.95 27.45 -12.25
C ASN A 764 5.96 27.73 -13.40
N ILE A 765 5.30 26.69 -13.91
CA ILE A 765 4.33 26.83 -15.00
C ILE A 765 3.05 27.48 -14.46
N ASN A 766 2.75 28.65 -15.02
CA ASN A 766 1.50 29.38 -14.80
C ASN A 766 0.77 29.51 -16.15
N LEU A 767 -0.38 28.84 -16.29
CA LEU A 767 -1.09 28.76 -17.56
C LEU A 767 -2.60 28.55 -17.30
N SER A 768 -3.44 29.30 -18.01
CA SER A 768 -4.88 29.09 -18.08
C SER A 768 -5.29 28.81 -19.52
N ILE A 769 -6.05 27.73 -19.73
CA ILE A 769 -6.60 27.28 -21.00
C ILE A 769 -8.11 27.30 -20.88
N GLU A 770 -8.77 28.04 -21.75
CA GLU A 770 -10.21 28.13 -21.74
C GLU A 770 -10.88 26.83 -22.21
N ALA A 771 -12.09 26.58 -21.71
CA ALA A 771 -12.89 25.44 -22.15
C ALA A 771 -13.22 25.55 -23.65
N ASN A 772 -13.36 24.39 -24.30
CA ASN A 772 -13.73 24.28 -25.71
C ASN A 772 -12.76 25.03 -26.67
N SER A 773 -11.47 25.05 -26.34
CA SER A 773 -10.43 25.69 -27.14
C SER A 773 -9.45 24.66 -27.74
N PHE A 774 -8.94 24.97 -28.93
CA PHE A 774 -7.86 24.20 -29.56
C PHE A 774 -6.52 24.86 -29.30
N VAL A 775 -5.68 24.23 -28.48
CA VAL A 775 -4.39 24.80 -28.04
C VAL A 775 -3.22 24.01 -28.60
N GLY A 776 -2.36 24.70 -29.38
CA GLY A 776 -1.11 24.12 -29.86
C GLY A 776 0.02 24.30 -28.86
N ILE A 777 0.79 23.23 -28.60
CA ILE A 777 1.97 23.28 -27.72
C ILE A 777 3.21 22.95 -28.54
N VAL A 778 4.16 23.90 -28.59
CA VAL A 778 5.37 23.80 -29.41
C VAL A 778 6.62 24.11 -28.61
N GLY A 779 7.79 23.71 -29.11
CA GLY A 779 9.09 23.93 -28.49
C GLY A 779 10.08 22.88 -28.94
N GLN A 780 11.35 23.10 -28.61
CA GLN A 780 12.44 22.18 -28.94
C GLN A 780 12.24 20.83 -28.23
N SER A 781 12.88 19.76 -28.74
CA SER A 781 12.91 18.46 -28.06
C SER A 781 13.53 18.64 -26.66
N GLY A 782 12.93 18.01 -25.66
CA GLY A 782 13.35 18.14 -24.26
C GLY A 782 12.84 19.39 -23.52
N SER A 783 12.02 20.25 -24.13
CA SER A 783 11.47 21.47 -23.47
C SER A 783 10.36 21.21 -22.45
N GLY A 784 9.95 19.93 -22.24
CA GLY A 784 8.95 19.56 -21.22
C GLY A 784 7.52 19.40 -21.74
N LYS A 785 7.23 19.52 -23.05
CA LYS A 785 5.87 19.44 -23.66
C LYS A 785 5.11 18.17 -23.24
N SER A 786 5.68 16.99 -23.52
CA SER A 786 5.06 15.72 -23.18
C SER A 786 4.93 15.49 -21.68
N THR A 787 5.82 16.08 -20.87
CA THR A 787 5.74 16.03 -19.41
C THR A 787 4.56 16.87 -18.90
N LEU A 788 4.36 18.06 -19.48
CA LEU A 788 3.25 18.95 -19.12
C LEU A 788 1.89 18.23 -19.27
N VAL A 789 1.67 17.59 -20.41
CA VAL A 789 0.38 16.93 -20.69
C VAL A 789 0.20 15.61 -19.91
N LYS A 790 1.29 14.93 -19.51
CA LYS A 790 1.22 13.73 -18.67
C LYS A 790 0.79 14.01 -17.22
N LEU A 791 0.86 15.25 -16.77
CA LEU A 791 0.34 15.67 -15.47
C LEU A 791 -1.20 15.70 -15.45
N LEU A 792 -1.86 16.04 -16.57
CA LEU A 792 -3.32 16.18 -16.66
C LEU A 792 -4.10 14.93 -16.21
N PRO A 793 -3.78 13.72 -16.73
CA PRO A 793 -4.44 12.48 -16.26
C PRO A 793 -3.84 11.94 -14.94
N ARG A 794 -3.04 12.75 -14.25
CA ARG A 794 -2.34 12.38 -13.01
C ARG A 794 -1.51 11.10 -13.18
N LEU A 795 -0.79 10.96 -14.35
CA LEU A 795 0.21 9.90 -14.53
C LEU A 795 1.46 10.16 -13.67
N TYR A 796 1.69 11.44 -13.37
CA TYR A 796 2.67 11.94 -12.42
C TYR A 796 2.02 13.07 -11.61
N THR A 797 2.51 13.26 -10.38
CA THR A 797 2.11 14.37 -9.51
C THR A 797 3.19 15.44 -9.49
N PRO A 798 2.85 16.74 -9.51
CA PRO A 798 3.82 17.83 -9.43
C PRO A 798 4.53 17.83 -8.05
N ASP A 799 5.77 18.36 -8.02
CA ASP A 799 6.50 18.54 -6.75
C ASP A 799 5.94 19.74 -5.96
N SER A 800 5.52 20.79 -6.66
CA SER A 800 4.87 21.98 -6.09
C SER A 800 3.89 22.58 -7.07
N GLY A 801 3.01 23.45 -6.59
CA GLY A 801 1.92 24.03 -7.37
C GLY A 801 0.69 23.15 -7.42
N ARG A 802 -0.31 23.56 -8.21
CA ARG A 802 -1.60 22.88 -8.35
C ARG A 802 -2.03 22.83 -9.81
N LEU A 803 -2.77 21.78 -10.14
CA LEU A 803 -3.38 21.63 -11.45
C LEU A 803 -4.89 21.49 -11.28
N LEU A 804 -5.64 22.39 -11.92
CA LEU A 804 -7.09 22.42 -11.81
C LEU A 804 -7.72 22.14 -13.19
N ILE A 805 -8.82 21.40 -13.18
CA ILE A 805 -9.74 21.20 -14.31
C ILE A 805 -11.12 21.69 -13.87
N ASP A 806 -11.67 22.68 -14.53
CA ASP A 806 -12.93 23.36 -14.17
C ASP A 806 -12.96 23.73 -12.67
N GLU A 807 -11.89 24.37 -12.18
CA GLU A 807 -11.69 24.75 -10.78
C GLU A 807 -11.47 23.58 -9.79
N TYR A 808 -11.60 22.31 -10.21
CA TYR A 808 -11.34 21.15 -9.40
C TYR A 808 -9.84 20.79 -9.40
N ASP A 809 -9.24 20.73 -8.22
CA ASP A 809 -7.87 20.26 -8.05
C ASP A 809 -7.79 18.76 -8.36
N ILE A 810 -7.02 18.37 -9.37
CA ILE A 810 -6.93 16.97 -9.82
C ILE A 810 -6.36 16.03 -8.77
N ASP A 811 -5.63 16.54 -7.77
CA ASP A 811 -5.14 15.71 -6.66
C ASP A 811 -6.22 15.36 -5.64
N LYS A 812 -7.34 16.10 -5.65
CA LYS A 812 -8.46 15.94 -4.71
C LYS A 812 -9.66 15.18 -5.30
N VAL A 813 -9.61 14.84 -6.58
CA VAL A 813 -10.65 14.06 -7.24
C VAL A 813 -10.25 12.59 -7.40
N GLU A 814 -11.26 11.71 -7.55
CA GLU A 814 -11.06 10.29 -7.80
C GLU A 814 -10.38 10.07 -9.16
N LEU A 815 -9.34 9.24 -9.18
CA LEU A 815 -8.51 9.02 -10.36
C LEU A 815 -9.29 8.41 -11.55
N TYR A 816 -10.20 7.48 -11.28
CA TYR A 816 -10.99 6.83 -12.33
C TYR A 816 -11.94 7.81 -13.02
N SER A 817 -12.66 8.63 -12.25
CA SER A 817 -13.56 9.64 -12.80
C SER A 817 -12.83 10.73 -13.58
N LEU A 818 -11.59 11.08 -13.17
CA LEU A 818 -10.71 12.00 -13.89
C LEU A 818 -10.29 11.41 -15.25
N ARG A 819 -9.69 10.22 -15.26
CA ARG A 819 -9.15 9.62 -16.49
C ARG A 819 -10.21 9.24 -17.52
N ARG A 820 -11.43 8.95 -17.08
CA ARG A 820 -12.54 8.62 -17.97
C ARG A 820 -12.98 9.80 -18.86
N GLN A 821 -12.75 11.03 -18.41
CA GLN A 821 -13.15 12.24 -19.13
C GLN A 821 -12.02 12.84 -19.98
N ILE A 822 -10.78 12.34 -19.81
CA ILE A 822 -9.60 12.80 -20.55
C ILE A 822 -9.21 11.76 -21.58
N GLY A 823 -9.20 12.13 -22.85
CA GLY A 823 -8.67 11.31 -23.93
C GLY A 823 -7.19 11.60 -24.18
N ILE A 824 -6.35 10.56 -24.26
CA ILE A 824 -4.92 10.73 -24.53
C ILE A 824 -4.51 9.86 -25.70
N VAL A 825 -3.85 10.48 -26.68
CA VAL A 825 -3.14 9.78 -27.75
C VAL A 825 -1.64 9.99 -27.55
N PRO A 826 -0.89 8.97 -27.12
CA PRO A 826 0.55 9.08 -26.89
C PRO A 826 1.32 9.13 -28.20
N GLN A 827 2.57 9.56 -28.15
CA GLN A 827 3.49 9.68 -29.30
C GLN A 827 3.67 8.33 -30.04
N ASP A 828 3.92 7.25 -29.30
CA ASP A 828 4.04 5.88 -29.82
C ASP A 828 2.89 5.02 -29.31
N PRO A 829 1.74 5.01 -30.02
CA PRO A 829 0.58 4.24 -29.57
C PRO A 829 0.78 2.75 -29.76
N LEU A 830 0.51 1.97 -28.69
CA LEU A 830 0.51 0.53 -28.73
C LEU A 830 -0.87 0.00 -29.14
N LEU A 831 -0.89 -0.96 -30.07
CA LEU A 831 -2.06 -1.77 -30.38
C LEU A 831 -1.92 -3.14 -29.73
N PHE A 832 -3.00 -3.61 -29.12
CA PHE A 832 -3.05 -4.97 -28.57
C PHE A 832 -3.37 -5.99 -29.65
N SER A 833 -2.88 -7.21 -29.47
CA SER A 833 -3.20 -8.33 -30.38
C SER A 833 -4.73 -8.54 -30.44
N GLY A 834 -5.26 -8.62 -31.62
CA GLY A 834 -6.70 -8.71 -31.90
C GLY A 834 -7.06 -7.98 -33.18
N THR A 835 -8.33 -7.73 -33.41
CA THR A 835 -8.85 -7.04 -34.59
C THR A 835 -8.73 -5.51 -34.46
N ILE A 836 -8.85 -4.83 -35.62
CA ILE A 836 -8.91 -3.35 -35.63
C ILE A 836 -10.14 -2.87 -34.86
N SER A 837 -11.29 -3.52 -35.00
CA SER A 837 -12.51 -3.18 -34.25
C SER A 837 -12.29 -3.26 -32.73
N GLU A 838 -11.73 -4.38 -32.24
CA GLU A 838 -11.41 -4.54 -30.81
C GLU A 838 -10.43 -3.49 -30.31
N ASN A 839 -9.45 -3.10 -31.13
CA ASN A 839 -8.50 -2.06 -30.78
C ASN A 839 -9.12 -0.67 -30.71
N ILE A 840 -10.08 -0.34 -31.59
CA ILE A 840 -10.82 0.93 -31.51
C ILE A 840 -11.76 0.92 -30.31
N ALA A 841 -12.49 -0.19 -30.08
CA ALA A 841 -13.46 -0.36 -29.00
C ALA A 841 -12.81 -0.64 -27.63
N LEU A 842 -11.49 -0.58 -27.49
CA LEU A 842 -10.76 -0.98 -26.27
C LEU A 842 -11.28 -0.29 -25.00
N THR A 843 -11.67 0.98 -25.07
CA THR A 843 -12.22 1.76 -23.96
C THR A 843 -13.72 1.57 -23.76
N GLN A 844 -14.42 1.08 -24.79
CA GLN A 844 -15.86 0.83 -24.80
C GLN A 844 -16.14 -0.48 -25.58
N PRO A 845 -15.95 -1.66 -24.97
CA PRO A 845 -16.12 -2.96 -25.66
C PRO A 845 -17.52 -3.20 -26.21
N ASP A 846 -18.53 -2.56 -25.62
CA ASP A 846 -19.94 -2.66 -26.02
C ASP A 846 -20.37 -1.61 -27.05
N ALA A 847 -19.42 -0.87 -27.65
CA ALA A 847 -19.73 0.17 -28.65
C ALA A 847 -20.35 -0.44 -29.92
N ASN A 848 -21.35 0.26 -30.46
CA ASN A 848 -21.98 -0.14 -31.71
C ASN A 848 -21.02 -0.03 -32.91
N SER A 849 -21.19 -0.84 -33.91
CA SER A 849 -20.37 -0.81 -35.15
C SER A 849 -20.39 0.58 -35.83
N ASP A 850 -21.52 1.27 -35.79
CA ASP A 850 -21.67 2.63 -36.38
C ASP A 850 -20.82 3.66 -35.63
N ASP A 851 -20.72 3.60 -34.28
CA ASP A 851 -19.87 4.46 -33.48
C ASP A 851 -18.40 4.21 -33.78
N ILE A 852 -18.01 2.93 -33.93
CA ILE A 852 -16.63 2.53 -34.28
C ILE A 852 -16.27 3.08 -35.68
N VAL A 853 -17.16 2.96 -36.65
CA VAL A 853 -16.96 3.46 -38.02
C VAL A 853 -16.91 4.98 -38.01
N HIS A 854 -17.75 5.65 -37.19
CA HIS A 854 -17.75 7.10 -37.04
C HIS A 854 -16.40 7.61 -36.49
N ALA A 855 -15.94 7.01 -35.38
CA ALA A 855 -14.64 7.34 -34.80
C ALA A 855 -13.48 7.09 -35.78
N ALA A 856 -13.54 6.03 -36.57
CA ALA A 856 -12.55 5.72 -37.60
C ALA A 856 -12.56 6.73 -38.75
N ARG A 857 -13.73 7.25 -39.14
CA ARG A 857 -13.84 8.34 -40.14
C ARG A 857 -13.25 9.64 -39.62
N MET A 858 -13.54 9.98 -38.36
CA MET A 858 -12.95 11.15 -37.69
C MET A 858 -11.42 11.12 -37.69
N ALA A 859 -10.84 9.96 -37.37
CA ALA A 859 -9.40 9.73 -37.41
C ALA A 859 -8.83 9.52 -38.83
N HIS A 860 -9.64 9.66 -39.87
CA HIS A 860 -9.26 9.38 -41.25
C HIS A 860 -8.70 7.96 -41.44
N ALA A 861 -9.23 6.98 -40.69
CA ALA A 861 -8.79 5.59 -40.68
C ALA A 861 -9.70 4.71 -41.54
N HIS A 862 -10.98 5.04 -41.70
CA HIS A 862 -11.99 4.22 -42.38
C HIS A 862 -11.57 3.76 -43.77
N ASP A 863 -11.05 4.64 -44.62
CA ASP A 863 -10.72 4.35 -45.99
C ASP A 863 -9.63 3.27 -46.13
N PHE A 864 -8.54 3.38 -45.35
CA PHE A 864 -7.51 2.35 -45.38
C PHE A 864 -7.98 1.04 -44.75
N ILE A 865 -8.84 1.10 -43.71
CA ILE A 865 -9.40 -0.10 -43.08
C ILE A 865 -10.22 -0.90 -44.09
N MET A 866 -11.05 -0.21 -44.88
CA MET A 866 -11.85 -0.85 -45.93
C MET A 866 -11.04 -1.40 -47.11
N GLN A 867 -9.79 -0.92 -47.29
CA GLN A 867 -8.87 -1.50 -48.31
C GLN A 867 -8.21 -2.79 -47.86
N LEU A 868 -8.25 -3.10 -46.54
CA LEU A 868 -7.73 -4.35 -46.05
C LEU A 868 -8.69 -5.51 -46.33
N SER A 869 -8.14 -6.73 -46.60
CA SER A 869 -8.91 -7.91 -47.00
C SER A 869 -10.04 -8.29 -46.04
N SER A 870 -9.90 -8.02 -44.75
CA SER A 870 -10.88 -8.34 -43.72
C SER A 870 -11.51 -7.07 -43.08
N GLY A 871 -11.26 -5.88 -43.62
CA GLY A 871 -11.77 -4.61 -43.09
C GLY A 871 -11.50 -4.45 -41.59
N TYR A 872 -12.52 -4.12 -40.81
CA TYR A 872 -12.43 -3.95 -39.33
C TYR A 872 -12.08 -5.24 -38.58
N SER A 873 -12.30 -6.43 -39.19
CA SER A 873 -11.92 -7.72 -38.59
C SER A 873 -10.46 -8.12 -38.87
N THR A 874 -9.68 -7.23 -39.49
CA THR A 874 -8.26 -7.48 -39.75
C THR A 874 -7.49 -7.56 -38.44
N ASN A 875 -6.69 -8.64 -38.27
CA ASN A 875 -5.84 -8.82 -37.11
C ASN A 875 -4.60 -7.92 -37.21
N VAL A 876 -4.37 -7.08 -36.20
CA VAL A 876 -3.28 -6.11 -36.18
C VAL A 876 -1.90 -6.72 -35.90
N GLY A 877 -1.84 -7.96 -35.40
CA GLY A 877 -0.61 -8.61 -34.98
C GLY A 877 -0.10 -8.13 -33.62
N GLU A 878 1.01 -8.69 -33.18
CA GLU A 878 1.65 -8.26 -31.93
C GLU A 878 2.15 -6.82 -32.07
N ARG A 879 1.75 -5.94 -31.14
CA ARG A 879 2.05 -4.48 -31.15
C ARG A 879 1.68 -3.76 -32.44
N GLY A 880 0.73 -4.29 -33.20
CA GLY A 880 0.33 -3.71 -34.49
C GLY A 880 1.36 -3.93 -35.61
N SER A 881 2.14 -5.03 -35.56
CA SER A 881 3.20 -5.35 -36.52
C SER A 881 2.72 -5.44 -37.97
N ASN A 882 1.43 -5.74 -38.20
CA ASN A 882 0.84 -5.87 -39.53
C ASN A 882 0.43 -4.53 -40.14
N LEU A 883 0.65 -3.40 -39.45
CA LEU A 883 0.22 -2.06 -39.85
C LEU A 883 1.40 -1.10 -39.92
N SER A 884 1.29 -0.13 -40.83
CA SER A 884 2.25 0.98 -40.89
C SER A 884 2.16 1.90 -39.67
N GLY A 885 3.22 2.71 -39.38
CA GLY A 885 3.21 3.67 -38.29
C GLY A 885 2.01 4.62 -38.32
N GLY A 886 1.72 5.20 -39.48
CA GLY A 886 0.58 6.10 -39.64
C GLY A 886 -0.79 5.42 -39.54
N GLN A 887 -0.89 4.13 -39.91
CA GLN A 887 -2.12 3.33 -39.69
C GLN A 887 -2.33 3.07 -38.19
N ARG A 888 -1.27 2.72 -37.44
CA ARG A 888 -1.35 2.55 -35.98
C ARG A 888 -1.77 3.83 -35.28
N GLN A 889 -1.19 4.98 -35.65
CA GLN A 889 -1.55 6.28 -35.07
C GLN A 889 -3.04 6.60 -35.33
N ARG A 890 -3.54 6.44 -36.56
CA ARG A 890 -4.96 6.71 -36.89
C ARG A 890 -5.93 5.79 -36.11
N ILE A 891 -5.60 4.50 -35.92
CA ILE A 891 -6.40 3.60 -35.07
C ILE A 891 -6.39 4.07 -33.62
N ALA A 892 -5.24 4.52 -33.09
CA ALA A 892 -5.16 5.04 -31.72
C ALA A 892 -5.96 6.33 -31.54
N ILE A 893 -5.94 7.22 -32.53
CA ILE A 893 -6.79 8.42 -32.55
C ILE A 893 -8.27 8.00 -32.54
N ALA A 894 -8.69 7.05 -33.39
CA ALA A 894 -10.05 6.55 -33.44
C ALA A 894 -10.49 5.93 -32.09
N ARG A 895 -9.62 5.13 -31.44
CA ARG A 895 -9.82 4.57 -30.08
C ARG A 895 -10.16 5.66 -29.08
N THR A 896 -9.40 6.75 -29.07
CA THR A 896 -9.60 7.84 -28.12
C THR A 896 -10.86 8.65 -28.43
N LEU A 897 -11.14 8.92 -29.71
CA LEU A 897 -12.33 9.67 -30.16
C LEU A 897 -13.64 8.93 -29.91
N LEU A 898 -13.63 7.58 -29.91
CA LEU A 898 -14.81 6.78 -29.57
C LEU A 898 -15.37 7.14 -28.18
N GLY A 899 -14.49 7.43 -27.23
CA GLY A 899 -14.86 7.86 -25.88
C GLY A 899 -15.48 9.24 -25.78
N LYS A 900 -15.51 10.05 -26.83
CA LYS A 900 -16.00 11.44 -26.88
C LYS A 900 -15.50 12.28 -25.69
N PRO A 901 -14.14 12.36 -25.47
CA PRO A 901 -13.60 13.04 -24.30
C PRO A 901 -13.84 14.55 -24.38
N LYS A 902 -14.10 15.18 -23.22
CA LYS A 902 -14.23 16.63 -23.08
C LYS A 902 -12.86 17.34 -23.09
N LEU A 903 -11.81 16.66 -22.69
CA LEU A 903 -10.44 17.11 -22.77
C LEU A 903 -9.62 16.08 -23.55
N LEU A 904 -9.14 16.47 -24.75
CA LEU A 904 -8.34 15.63 -25.63
C LEU A 904 -6.87 16.07 -25.62
N VAL A 905 -5.96 15.16 -25.34
CA VAL A 905 -4.51 15.39 -25.37
C VAL A 905 -3.88 14.56 -26.48
N MET A 906 -3.19 15.21 -27.40
CA MET A 906 -2.49 14.58 -28.50
C MET A 906 -0.98 14.88 -28.41
N ASP A 907 -0.20 13.91 -27.94
CA ASP A 907 1.26 14.03 -27.78
C ASP A 907 1.98 13.50 -29.01
N GLU A 908 2.31 14.39 -29.96
CA GLU A 908 2.92 14.04 -31.26
C GLU A 908 2.23 12.89 -32.00
N ALA A 909 0.93 12.76 -31.78
CA ALA A 909 0.11 11.63 -32.23
C ALA A 909 -0.04 11.52 -33.76
N THR A 910 0.42 12.53 -34.52
CA THR A 910 0.36 12.60 -35.98
C THR A 910 1.76 12.56 -36.64
N SER A 911 2.81 12.31 -35.87
CA SER A 911 4.21 12.37 -36.34
C SER A 911 4.53 11.38 -37.48
N ALA A 912 3.87 10.22 -37.52
CA ALA A 912 4.01 9.21 -38.56
C ALA A 912 3.03 9.38 -39.76
N LEU A 913 2.20 10.43 -39.74
CA LEU A 913 1.27 10.76 -40.84
C LEU A 913 1.97 11.64 -41.89
N ASP A 914 1.55 11.49 -43.15
CA ASP A 914 1.86 12.46 -44.17
C ASP A 914 1.11 13.76 -43.91
N TYR A 915 1.58 14.83 -44.57
CA TYR A 915 1.08 16.21 -44.36
C TYR A 915 -0.42 16.35 -44.64
N ASP A 916 -0.91 15.71 -45.71
CA ASP A 916 -2.31 15.82 -46.11
C ASP A 916 -3.24 15.06 -45.16
N THR A 917 -2.84 13.86 -44.73
CA THR A 917 -3.57 13.08 -43.74
C THR A 917 -3.61 13.79 -42.39
N GLU A 918 -2.48 14.33 -41.90
CA GLU A 918 -2.44 15.10 -40.65
C GLU A 918 -3.38 16.29 -40.71
N ARG A 919 -3.33 17.07 -41.79
CA ARG A 919 -4.19 18.22 -41.99
C ARG A 919 -5.67 17.88 -41.99
N ARG A 920 -6.06 16.75 -42.62
CA ARG A 920 -7.44 16.23 -42.59
C ARG A 920 -7.88 15.83 -41.21
N VAL A 921 -7.04 15.12 -40.46
CA VAL A 921 -7.33 14.74 -39.06
C VAL A 921 -7.51 16.01 -38.19
N CYS A 922 -6.61 17.00 -38.31
CA CYS A 922 -6.74 18.26 -37.59
C CYS A 922 -8.02 19.03 -37.94
N ASN A 923 -8.40 19.11 -39.23
CA ASN A 923 -9.64 19.74 -39.64
C ASN A 923 -10.87 18.99 -39.08
N ASN A 924 -10.89 17.64 -39.15
CA ASN A 924 -11.98 16.86 -38.58
C ASN A 924 -12.12 17.09 -37.08
N LEU A 925 -11.00 17.21 -36.35
CA LEU A 925 -11.02 17.51 -34.93
C LEU A 925 -11.58 18.91 -34.66
N LEU A 926 -11.16 19.93 -35.42
CA LEU A 926 -11.66 21.28 -35.29
C LEU A 926 -13.16 21.41 -35.60
N GLU A 927 -13.67 20.66 -36.61
CA GLU A 927 -15.08 20.72 -37.01
C GLU A 927 -16.02 19.89 -36.15
N SER A 928 -15.51 18.85 -35.49
CA SER A 928 -16.37 17.87 -34.80
C SER A 928 -16.23 17.87 -33.27
N MET A 929 -15.29 18.65 -32.73
CA MET A 929 -15.03 18.73 -31.29
C MET A 929 -15.30 20.15 -30.73
N ASP A 930 -16.30 20.86 -31.24
CA ASP A 930 -16.68 22.21 -30.82
C ASP A 930 -16.96 22.33 -29.31
N ASN A 931 -17.29 21.24 -28.65
CA ASN A 931 -17.57 21.18 -27.21
C ASN A 931 -16.47 20.41 -26.43
N SER A 932 -15.21 20.46 -26.86
CA SER A 932 -14.10 19.78 -26.20
C SER A 932 -12.83 20.64 -26.29
N THR A 933 -12.05 20.62 -25.22
CA THR A 933 -10.73 21.25 -25.19
C THR A 933 -9.69 20.30 -25.77
N VAL A 934 -8.92 20.77 -26.76
CA VAL A 934 -7.89 19.95 -27.43
C VAL A 934 -6.50 20.55 -27.18
N LEU A 935 -5.62 19.75 -26.58
CA LEU A 935 -4.21 20.06 -26.41
C LEU A 935 -3.39 19.29 -27.44
N PHE A 936 -2.80 19.95 -28.38
CA PHE A 936 -2.11 19.35 -29.51
C PHE A 936 -0.62 19.67 -29.50
N ILE A 937 0.19 18.69 -29.15
CA ILE A 937 1.66 18.78 -29.24
C ILE A 937 2.09 18.35 -30.63
N THR A 938 2.77 19.21 -31.33
CA THR A 938 3.31 18.93 -32.68
C THR A 938 4.63 19.63 -32.90
N HIS A 939 5.45 19.07 -33.78
CA HIS A 939 6.61 19.71 -34.34
C HIS A 939 6.28 20.46 -35.68
N ARG A 940 5.08 20.24 -36.26
CA ARG A 940 4.65 20.85 -37.53
C ARG A 940 3.75 22.06 -37.26
N LEU A 941 4.31 23.24 -37.36
CA LEU A 941 3.62 24.49 -37.03
C LEU A 941 2.41 24.79 -37.94
N SER A 942 2.41 24.24 -39.15
CA SER A 942 1.28 24.38 -40.09
C SER A 942 -0.02 23.74 -39.54
N SER A 943 0.07 22.68 -38.78
CA SER A 943 -1.08 21.95 -38.23
C SER A 943 -1.81 22.75 -37.13
N ILE A 944 -1.12 23.64 -36.44
CA ILE A 944 -1.66 24.47 -35.36
C ILE A 944 -1.86 25.94 -35.71
N ARG A 945 -1.71 26.31 -37.00
CA ARG A 945 -1.87 27.72 -37.45
C ARG A 945 -3.25 28.30 -37.15
N ARG A 946 -4.28 27.43 -37.07
CA ARG A 946 -5.66 27.79 -36.73
C ARG A 946 -6.01 27.59 -35.27
N ALA A 947 -5.01 27.27 -34.42
CA ALA A 947 -5.23 27.11 -33.00
C ALA A 947 -5.66 28.43 -32.37
N ASP A 948 -6.62 28.37 -31.42
CA ASP A 948 -7.07 29.53 -30.68
C ASP A 948 -5.93 30.14 -29.86
N ARG A 949 -5.03 29.28 -29.41
CA ARG A 949 -3.82 29.66 -28.65
C ARG A 949 -2.66 28.74 -28.94
N ILE A 950 -1.48 29.27 -29.00
CA ILE A 950 -0.21 28.55 -29.18
C ILE A 950 0.66 28.85 -27.97
N LEU A 951 1.20 27.80 -27.35
CA LEU A 951 2.08 27.83 -26.19
C LEU A 951 3.49 27.44 -26.61
N MET A 952 4.45 28.34 -26.46
CA MET A 952 5.86 28.10 -26.77
C MET A 952 6.62 27.73 -25.50
N MET A 953 7.09 26.50 -25.42
CA MET A 953 7.88 25.98 -24.29
C MET A 953 9.37 26.00 -24.58
N HIS A 954 10.16 26.42 -23.60
CA HIS A 954 11.62 26.38 -23.66
C HIS A 954 12.21 26.12 -22.27
N ASP A 955 13.12 25.15 -22.19
CA ASP A 955 13.85 24.76 -20.97
C ASP A 955 12.94 24.57 -19.73
N GLY A 956 11.79 23.95 -19.94
CA GLY A 956 10.83 23.65 -18.87
C GLY A 956 9.94 24.82 -18.44
N ALA A 957 9.98 25.95 -19.14
CA ALA A 957 9.13 27.10 -18.86
C ALA A 957 8.26 27.48 -20.07
N LEU A 958 7.11 28.10 -19.81
CA LEU A 958 6.30 28.77 -20.83
C LEU A 958 6.90 30.14 -21.12
N VAL A 959 7.35 30.38 -22.37
CA VAL A 959 8.06 31.60 -22.73
C VAL A 959 7.24 32.56 -23.58
N GLU A 960 6.33 32.04 -24.44
CA GLU A 960 5.45 32.83 -25.29
C GLU A 960 4.07 32.15 -25.36
N SER A 961 3.01 32.96 -25.45
CA SER A 961 1.64 32.48 -25.58
C SER A 961 0.79 33.49 -26.31
N GLY A 962 0.07 33.06 -27.34
CA GLY A 962 -0.82 33.90 -28.17
C GLY A 962 -1.34 33.14 -29.38
N THR A 963 -2.07 33.84 -30.26
CA THR A 963 -2.47 33.34 -31.56
C THR A 963 -1.26 33.25 -32.51
N HIS A 964 -1.39 32.54 -33.61
CA HIS A 964 -0.32 32.47 -34.63
C HIS A 964 0.16 33.86 -35.06
N GLN A 965 -0.77 34.81 -35.34
CA GLN A 965 -0.42 36.15 -35.82
C GLN A 965 0.30 36.98 -34.74
N GLU A 966 -0.19 36.95 -33.50
CA GLU A 966 0.44 37.64 -32.38
C GLU A 966 1.89 37.17 -32.15
N LEU A 967 2.12 35.86 -32.23
CA LEU A 967 3.45 35.28 -32.06
C LEU A 967 4.40 35.54 -33.23
N ILE A 968 3.87 35.68 -34.46
CA ILE A 968 4.65 36.13 -35.63
C ILE A 968 5.05 37.60 -35.47
N ASP A 969 4.12 38.44 -35.01
CA ASP A 969 4.37 39.88 -34.85
C ASP A 969 5.32 40.17 -33.69
N LEU A 970 5.31 39.31 -32.63
CA LEU A 970 6.25 39.36 -31.51
C LEU A 970 7.70 39.09 -31.91
N LYS A 971 7.94 38.41 -33.05
CA LYS A 971 9.26 38.05 -33.58
C LYS A 971 10.17 37.33 -32.59
N GLY A 972 9.54 36.55 -31.69
CA GLY A 972 10.22 35.82 -30.65
C GLY A 972 10.73 34.44 -31.10
N ARG A 973 10.78 33.51 -30.18
CA ARG A 973 11.23 32.12 -30.42
C ARG A 973 10.30 31.34 -31.33
N TYR A 974 8.97 31.56 -31.23
CA TYR A 974 8.00 30.96 -32.12
C TYR A 974 8.25 31.38 -33.55
N PHE A 975 8.45 32.71 -33.82
CA PHE A 975 8.79 33.23 -35.13
C PHE A 975 10.07 32.63 -35.69
N ALA A 976 11.11 32.51 -34.88
CA ALA A 976 12.37 31.87 -35.28
C ALA A 976 12.18 30.42 -35.72
N LEU A 977 11.38 29.63 -34.93
CA LEU A 977 11.05 28.23 -35.22
C LEU A 977 10.22 28.14 -36.52
N TYR A 978 9.23 29.05 -36.71
CA TYR A 978 8.39 29.12 -37.90
C TYR A 978 9.20 29.40 -39.17
N ARG A 979 10.10 30.37 -39.11
CA ARG A 979 10.99 30.71 -40.26
C ARG A 979 11.94 29.56 -40.59
N GLN A 980 12.42 28.86 -39.60
CA GLN A 980 13.26 27.67 -39.83
C GLN A 980 12.51 26.58 -40.57
N GLN A 981 11.23 26.37 -40.25
CA GLN A 981 10.39 25.37 -40.94
C GLN A 981 9.91 25.80 -42.33
N GLU A 982 9.71 27.12 -42.59
CA GLU A 982 9.43 27.61 -43.93
C GLU A 982 10.64 27.50 -44.87
N ALA A 983 11.84 27.59 -44.31
CA ALA A 983 13.08 27.54 -45.08
C ALA A 983 13.54 26.09 -45.37
N SER A 984 13.00 25.08 -44.65
CA SER A 984 13.31 23.67 -44.85
C SER A 984 12.23 22.98 -45.70
#